data_f5870a66f3f4ac47d3e0620d41b2da09
#
_entry.id   f5870a66f3f4ac47d3e0620d41b2da09
#
_cell.length_a   1.000
_cell.length_b   1.000
_cell.length_c   1.000
_cell.angle_alpha   90.00
_cell.angle_beta   90.00
_cell.angle_gamma   90.00
#
_symmetry.space_group_name_H-M   'P 1'
#
loop_
_entity.id
_entity.type
_entity.pdbx_description
1 polymer ?
#
loop_
_entity_poly.entity_id
_entity_poly.type
_entity_poly.pdbx_seq_one_letter_code
_entity_poly.pdbx_strand_id
1 'polypeptide(L)'
;MRLYIIIILGFVFLFNSCIKKTTNEINTQLVETIPPDDLYFLDKVGESTPAFLAAREQEIEFLKNSIHLNRSAPILIPGNWTTQGPGNLGGRINTIAINPQNENIIFVGFSHGGAYRSIDGGKNWTPIFDQETNLYIGSIEIDPVNPSNIYIGTGDPNGGFYCGQGNGIYKSIDNGKTWTHLGLSETRIISKVIVDYKNPQTIFAASLGYSYQKNEHRGIYKSSDGGQNWNKVLYTNDSSGITDLVMHPKDPQTLFAVSWNKLGLNNRGVVSGPDGQIFKSINGGQSWKKLTSGLPSDSLNGRIALAISKSNPTIVYARYIRTYRCDNSVSNNLYAIYKSTDTGENWTELPSLAPASGLECGDTGGFGWYFQNIAIAPDDPNELYIMAIELFYSDDGGINWIIPTPRNGPVDVHADKHAMAFYKNGDYLLGTDGGLYKYIKSTNTWIDLEDIPTNQIYRVGYNLHEQDLYYGGLQDNGTTSGNKFILSNWDRIYGGDGFQMAFNQKDPTIFYAEYQNGALQQYYHGNWRGFTRGLGGNKNWDFPYMMSRFNSQKLIAGSSQIYVNPIDTIAAWTAISPNLVSVARYPSRSNPSITTLDQSPIDSNVIIAGTVNGNVWMTKQFDMGWTNVSNNLPAAYITSVKSSYLNTNTFYTSLSGHRGNNFNAYVYKSTNSGLSWNSIQGDLPNLPVYDLLVYPGKKDSILFVGNHIGVYASVDAGNSWLRVGDNMPYIEVFDLEINESENTLIAGTFGKSIMSFPLETILKTLVKTQDNIPALSISIKPNPASNKITISNTNLLTALQIQICNQLGQSVWVGIKSDLGDLTIDISSFTKGIYFISYRGNKQVGSSSFVKI
;
A
#
# COMPACT_ATOMS: atom_id res chain seq x y z
N MET A 1 -70.68 -12.64 32.91
CA MET A 1 -69.32 -12.12 32.79
C MET A 1 -68.37 -13.26 33.12
N ARG A 2 -67.84 -13.94 32.07
CA ARG A 2 -67.05 -15.18 32.19
C ARG A 2 -65.60 -14.85 32.20
N LEU A 3 -64.94 -15.32 33.22
CA LEU A 3 -63.49 -15.30 33.42
C LEU A 3 -62.90 -16.47 32.60
N TYR A 4 -61.94 -16.22 31.69
CA TYR A 4 -61.15 -17.26 31.08
C TYR A 4 -59.74 -17.25 31.66
N ILE A 5 -59.39 -18.33 32.33
CA ILE A 5 -58.06 -18.66 32.82
C ILE A 5 -57.36 -19.42 31.68
N ILE A 6 -56.30 -18.89 31.11
CA ILE A 6 -55.44 -19.59 30.19
C ILE A 6 -54.25 -20.12 30.98
N ILE A 7 -54.16 -21.44 31.11
CA ILE A 7 -52.99 -22.15 31.63
C ILE A 7 -51.97 -22.25 30.48
N ILE A 8 -50.83 -21.58 30.61
CA ILE A 8 -49.67 -21.77 29.70
C ILE A 8 -48.80 -22.86 30.30
N LEU A 9 -48.85 -24.06 29.72
CA LEU A 9 -47.90 -25.13 29.94
C LEU A 9 -46.61 -24.77 29.20
N GLY A 10 -45.55 -24.44 29.95
CA GLY A 10 -44.22 -24.25 29.42
C GLY A 10 -43.61 -25.58 28.95
N PHE A 11 -43.51 -25.77 27.63
CA PHE A 11 -42.63 -26.76 27.05
C PHE A 11 -41.25 -26.15 26.90
N VAL A 12 -40.32 -26.49 27.77
CA VAL A 12 -38.90 -26.27 27.59
C VAL A 12 -38.41 -27.25 26.53
N PHE A 13 -38.36 -26.82 25.28
CA PHE A 13 -37.60 -27.53 24.26
C PHE A 13 -36.16 -27.12 24.40
N LEU A 14 -35.35 -28.01 24.93
CA LEU A 14 -33.89 -28.00 24.77
C LEU A 14 -33.59 -28.31 23.29
N PHE A 15 -33.53 -27.32 22.44
CA PHE A 15 -32.93 -27.47 21.12
C PHE A 15 -31.41 -27.44 21.29
N ASN A 16 -30.82 -28.61 21.46
CA ASN A 16 -29.44 -28.84 21.06
C ASN A 16 -29.37 -28.72 19.53
N SER A 17 -29.26 -27.55 19.00
CA SER A 17 -28.94 -27.36 17.59
C SER A 17 -27.45 -27.59 17.38
N CYS A 18 -27.05 -28.86 17.31
CA CYS A 18 -25.87 -29.22 16.53
C CYS A 18 -26.19 -28.87 15.06
N ILE A 19 -25.90 -27.67 14.65
CA ILE A 19 -25.83 -27.33 13.23
C ILE A 19 -24.65 -28.13 12.69
N LYS A 20 -24.91 -29.26 12.06
CA LYS A 20 -23.92 -29.94 11.23
C LYS A 20 -23.52 -28.98 10.15
N LYS A 21 -22.28 -28.44 10.22
CA LYS A 21 -21.62 -27.77 9.11
C LYS A 21 -21.61 -28.76 7.93
N THR A 22 -22.53 -28.61 7.01
CA THR A 22 -22.62 -29.49 5.85
C THR A 22 -21.47 -29.16 4.92
N THR A 23 -20.43 -29.97 4.98
CA THR A 23 -19.39 -29.99 3.94
C THR A 23 -19.97 -30.69 2.71
N ASN A 24 -20.75 -29.99 1.91
CA ASN A 24 -20.96 -30.42 0.53
C ASN A 24 -19.60 -30.33 -0.16
N GLU A 25 -19.14 -31.41 -0.78
CA GLU A 25 -17.92 -31.46 -1.57
C GLU A 25 -17.97 -30.34 -2.63
N ILE A 26 -17.28 -29.24 -2.36
CA ILE A 26 -17.08 -28.19 -3.33
C ILE A 26 -15.87 -28.66 -4.15
N ASN A 27 -16.14 -29.36 -5.23
CA ASN A 27 -15.13 -29.97 -6.12
C ASN A 27 -14.59 -28.95 -7.15
N THR A 28 -14.32 -27.73 -6.72
CA THR A 28 -13.62 -26.71 -7.49
C THR A 28 -12.62 -26.04 -6.56
N GLN A 29 -11.41 -25.74 -7.04
CA GLN A 29 -10.50 -24.80 -6.35
C GLN A 29 -11.31 -23.54 -6.04
N LEU A 30 -11.58 -23.30 -4.76
CA LEU A 30 -12.30 -22.13 -4.32
C LEU A 30 -11.40 -20.94 -4.56
N VAL A 31 -11.72 -20.22 -5.61
CA VAL A 31 -11.00 -19.03 -6.03
C VAL A 31 -11.85 -17.85 -5.62
N GLU A 32 -11.34 -17.05 -4.69
CA GLU A 32 -12.01 -15.82 -4.28
C GLU A 32 -11.90 -14.76 -5.38
N THR A 33 -12.93 -13.94 -5.50
CA THR A 33 -12.83 -12.67 -6.24
C THR A 33 -11.86 -11.76 -5.51
N ILE A 34 -10.94 -11.17 -6.27
CA ILE A 34 -10.04 -10.14 -5.72
C ILE A 34 -10.90 -8.97 -5.23
N PRO A 35 -10.68 -8.44 -4.03
CA PRO A 35 -11.39 -7.27 -3.51
C PRO A 35 -11.29 -6.06 -4.46
N PRO A 36 -12.28 -5.17 -4.48
CA PRO A 36 -12.30 -4.03 -5.39
C PRO A 36 -11.14 -3.04 -5.22
N ASP A 37 -10.66 -2.84 -4.00
CA ASP A 37 -9.47 -2.07 -3.67
C ASP A 37 -8.21 -2.69 -4.26
N ASP A 38 -8.00 -4.00 -4.07
CA ASP A 38 -6.91 -4.73 -4.70
C ASP A 38 -6.95 -4.62 -6.24
N LEU A 39 -8.13 -4.67 -6.86
CA LEU A 39 -8.28 -4.48 -8.31
C LEU A 39 -7.86 -3.07 -8.75
N TYR A 40 -8.22 -2.05 -7.99
CA TYR A 40 -7.82 -0.67 -8.23
C TYR A 40 -6.29 -0.51 -8.18
N PHE A 41 -5.65 -1.03 -7.12
CA PHE A 41 -4.20 -0.99 -7.00
C PHE A 41 -3.50 -1.78 -8.10
N LEU A 42 -3.99 -2.97 -8.43
CA LEU A 42 -3.42 -3.79 -9.51
C LEU A 42 -3.53 -3.13 -10.89
N ASP A 43 -4.56 -2.34 -11.14
CA ASP A 43 -4.70 -1.58 -12.39
C ASP A 43 -3.82 -0.31 -12.39
N LYS A 44 -3.77 0.45 -11.29
CA LYS A 44 -3.04 1.74 -11.18
C LYS A 44 -1.56 1.55 -10.91
N VAL A 45 -1.22 0.69 -9.94
CA VAL A 45 0.14 0.48 -9.42
C VAL A 45 0.77 -0.79 -10.00
N GLY A 46 -0.04 -1.81 -10.29
CA GLY A 46 0.37 -3.09 -10.86
C GLY A 46 0.86 -4.11 -9.83
N GLU A 47 1.18 -5.29 -10.31
CA GLU A 47 1.79 -6.33 -9.48
C GLU A 47 3.26 -5.96 -9.23
N SER A 48 3.71 -5.97 -7.98
CA SER A 48 5.12 -5.77 -7.64
C SER A 48 5.95 -6.97 -8.10
N THR A 49 6.09 -7.14 -9.42
CA THR A 49 6.86 -8.25 -10.01
C THR A 49 8.33 -8.21 -9.60
N PRO A 50 9.06 -9.33 -9.61
CA PRO A 50 10.50 -9.33 -9.34
C PRO A 50 11.28 -8.34 -10.24
N ALA A 51 10.88 -8.20 -11.50
CA ALA A 51 11.49 -7.24 -12.43
C ALA A 51 11.22 -5.78 -11.99
N PHE A 52 10.00 -5.47 -11.56
CA PHE A 52 9.68 -4.15 -11.02
C PHE A 52 10.46 -3.83 -9.74
N LEU A 53 10.51 -4.78 -8.80
CA LEU A 53 11.23 -4.60 -7.55
C LEU A 53 12.71 -4.37 -7.79
N ALA A 54 13.32 -5.12 -8.70
CA ALA A 54 14.72 -4.90 -9.09
C ALA A 54 14.93 -3.53 -9.75
N ALA A 55 14.03 -3.09 -10.63
CA ALA A 55 14.10 -1.76 -11.24
C ALA A 55 13.94 -0.65 -10.18
N ARG A 56 13.00 -0.80 -9.24
CA ARG A 56 12.83 0.13 -8.13
C ARG A 56 14.07 0.22 -7.24
N GLU A 57 14.62 -0.90 -6.83
CA GLU A 57 15.84 -0.94 -6.01
C GLU A 57 17.02 -0.31 -6.74
N GLN A 58 17.18 -0.59 -8.03
CA GLN A 58 18.23 0.02 -8.86
C GLN A 58 18.11 1.55 -8.94
N GLU A 59 16.89 2.08 -9.13
CA GLU A 59 16.67 3.53 -9.16
C GLU A 59 16.95 4.18 -7.80
N ILE A 60 16.55 3.56 -6.70
CA ILE A 60 16.84 4.06 -5.35
C ILE A 60 18.34 4.04 -5.06
N GLU A 61 19.03 2.97 -5.38
CA GLU A 61 20.48 2.88 -5.20
C GLU A 61 21.23 3.93 -6.06
N PHE A 62 20.77 4.12 -7.30
CA PHE A 62 21.31 5.17 -8.15
C PHE A 62 21.17 6.56 -7.50
N LEU A 63 20.00 6.86 -6.92
CA LEU A 63 19.75 8.12 -6.21
C LEU A 63 20.64 8.24 -4.98
N LYS A 64 20.73 7.23 -4.13
CA LYS A 64 21.60 7.21 -2.93
C LYS A 64 23.06 7.48 -3.30
N ASN A 65 23.59 6.74 -4.27
CA ASN A 65 24.97 6.88 -4.72
C ASN A 65 25.24 8.25 -5.35
N SER A 66 24.29 8.78 -6.10
CA SER A 66 24.43 10.09 -6.75
C SER A 66 24.41 11.24 -5.73
N ILE A 67 23.63 11.14 -4.67
CA ILE A 67 23.63 12.11 -3.55
C ILE A 67 24.96 12.09 -2.81
N HIS A 68 25.55 10.91 -2.59
CA HIS A 68 26.81 10.77 -1.87
C HIS A 68 28.04 11.18 -2.69
N LEU A 69 28.04 10.94 -4.00
CA LEU A 69 29.22 11.18 -4.84
C LEU A 69 29.39 12.62 -5.33
N ASN A 70 28.35 13.46 -5.34
CA ASN A 70 28.41 14.79 -5.92
C ASN A 70 27.58 15.85 -5.19
N ARG A 71 28.18 16.53 -4.26
CA ARG A 71 27.64 17.78 -3.67
C ARG A 71 27.49 18.94 -4.67
N SER A 72 27.86 18.80 -5.93
CA SER A 72 27.92 19.89 -6.91
C SER A 72 26.95 19.73 -8.11
N ALA A 73 26.20 18.62 -8.24
CA ALA A 73 25.20 18.47 -9.30
C ALA A 73 23.81 18.35 -8.69
N PRO A 74 22.85 19.20 -9.05
CA PRO A 74 21.50 19.07 -8.53
C PRO A 74 20.75 17.95 -9.28
N ILE A 75 20.72 16.76 -8.71
CA ILE A 75 19.71 15.75 -8.99
C ILE A 75 18.53 15.88 -8.02
N LEU A 76 18.64 16.82 -7.10
CA LEU A 76 17.79 17.01 -5.94
C LEU A 76 17.59 18.51 -5.70
N ILE A 77 16.35 18.90 -5.45
CA ILE A 77 16.00 20.19 -4.88
C ILE A 77 16.19 20.09 -3.37
N PRO A 78 17.16 20.80 -2.77
CA PRO A 78 17.46 20.65 -1.36
C PRO A 78 16.36 21.25 -0.48
N GLY A 79 16.16 20.69 0.70
CA GLY A 79 15.21 21.14 1.70
C GLY A 79 14.36 20.01 2.26
N ASN A 80 13.61 20.31 3.29
CA ASN A 80 12.85 19.31 4.02
C ASN A 80 11.36 19.43 3.74
N TRP A 81 10.75 18.27 3.51
CA TRP A 81 9.32 18.09 3.62
C TRP A 81 8.93 18.18 5.08
N THR A 82 7.80 18.81 5.34
CA THR A 82 7.21 18.90 6.67
C THR A 82 5.98 18.01 6.71
N THR A 83 5.92 17.08 7.66
CA THR A 83 4.75 16.26 7.90
C THR A 83 3.62 17.11 8.46
N GLN A 84 2.43 17.01 7.86
CA GLN A 84 1.26 17.79 8.24
C GLN A 84 0.24 16.96 9.04
N GLY A 85 0.33 15.64 8.99
CA GLY A 85 -0.59 14.71 9.62
C GLY A 85 -1.51 14.01 8.62
N PRO A 86 -2.54 13.30 9.11
CA PRO A 86 -2.86 13.07 10.52
C PRO A 86 -1.78 12.27 11.27
N GLY A 87 -1.65 12.51 12.56
CA GLY A 87 -0.82 11.74 13.47
C GLY A 87 -1.64 10.95 14.50
N ASN A 88 -2.84 11.42 14.87
CA ASN A 88 -3.79 10.73 15.75
C ASN A 88 -4.68 9.69 15.03
N LEU A 89 -4.52 9.55 13.73
CA LEU A 89 -5.05 8.46 12.94
C LEU A 89 -3.83 7.77 12.34
N GLY A 90 -3.59 6.52 12.66
CA GLY A 90 -2.42 5.77 12.18
C GLY A 90 -2.73 4.95 10.92
N GLY A 91 -1.70 4.41 10.29
CA GLY A 91 -1.84 3.36 9.28
C GLY A 91 -1.82 1.97 9.91
N ARG A 92 -1.99 0.94 9.08
CA ARG A 92 -2.03 -0.47 9.50
C ARG A 92 -0.75 -0.91 10.20
N ILE A 93 -0.90 -1.42 11.41
CA ILE A 93 0.19 -1.97 12.21
C ILE A 93 0.25 -3.49 12.07
N ASN A 94 1.33 -4.00 11.51
CA ASN A 94 1.56 -5.44 11.35
C ASN A 94 2.25 -6.09 12.55
N THR A 95 3.05 -5.33 13.30
CA THR A 95 3.90 -5.91 14.35
C THR A 95 4.24 -4.88 15.43
N ILE A 96 4.28 -5.35 16.68
CA ILE A 96 4.63 -4.56 17.86
C ILE A 96 5.66 -5.37 18.67
N ALA A 97 6.74 -4.71 19.11
CA ALA A 97 7.72 -5.32 19.98
C ALA A 97 8.04 -4.40 21.17
N ILE A 98 7.92 -4.93 22.39
CA ILE A 98 8.25 -4.23 23.63
C ILE A 98 9.59 -4.76 24.14
N ASN A 99 10.52 -3.87 24.45
CA ASN A 99 11.83 -4.25 24.95
C ASN A 99 11.70 -4.98 26.31
N PRO A 100 12.16 -6.23 26.42
CA PRO A 100 11.94 -7.05 27.62
C PRO A 100 12.69 -6.58 28.86
N GLN A 101 13.73 -5.73 28.70
CA GLN A 101 14.51 -5.15 29.81
C GLN A 101 14.04 -3.74 30.19
N ASN A 102 13.41 -3.00 29.23
CA ASN A 102 12.88 -1.66 29.45
C ASN A 102 11.60 -1.46 28.64
N GLU A 103 10.45 -1.67 29.26
CA GLU A 103 9.13 -1.62 28.62
C GLU A 103 8.72 -0.22 28.13
N ASN A 104 9.49 0.84 28.43
CA ASN A 104 9.31 2.15 27.81
C ASN A 104 9.85 2.21 26.38
N ILE A 105 10.67 1.24 25.97
CA ILE A 105 11.16 1.14 24.60
C ILE A 105 10.24 0.22 23.82
N ILE A 106 9.57 0.80 22.83
CA ILE A 106 8.56 0.13 22.00
C ILE A 106 8.93 0.33 20.54
N PHE A 107 8.78 -0.72 19.74
CA PHE A 107 8.93 -0.70 18.29
C PHE A 107 7.60 -1.08 17.64
N VAL A 108 7.22 -0.35 16.58
CA VAL A 108 6.01 -0.61 15.80
C VAL A 108 6.37 -0.64 14.32
N GLY A 109 5.91 -1.67 13.62
CA GLY A 109 6.10 -1.83 12.19
C GLY A 109 4.78 -1.75 11.44
N PHE A 110 4.75 -0.93 10.40
CA PHE A 110 3.57 -0.65 9.58
C PHE A 110 3.60 -1.44 8.28
N SER A 111 2.42 -1.73 7.75
CA SER A 111 2.30 -2.34 6.42
C SER A 111 2.94 -1.46 5.34
N HIS A 112 2.76 -0.14 5.46
CA HIS A 112 3.40 0.91 4.69
C HIS A 112 3.89 2.00 5.64
N GLY A 113 5.02 2.62 5.33
CA GLY A 113 5.53 3.72 6.17
C GLY A 113 6.68 3.36 7.13
N GLY A 114 7.20 2.12 7.05
CA GLY A 114 8.40 1.72 7.78
C GLY A 114 8.17 1.37 9.24
N ALA A 115 9.17 1.62 10.08
CA ALA A 115 9.14 1.30 11.50
C ALA A 115 9.42 2.52 12.37
N TYR A 116 8.77 2.56 13.52
CA TYR A 116 8.90 3.62 14.52
C TYR A 116 9.32 3.07 15.86
N ARG A 117 10.02 3.90 16.64
CA ARG A 117 10.45 3.59 18.00
C ARG A 117 10.01 4.68 18.95
N SER A 118 9.44 4.30 20.09
CA SER A 118 9.32 5.12 21.29
C SER A 118 10.35 4.70 22.33
N ILE A 119 10.80 5.63 23.17
CA ILE A 119 11.69 5.38 24.32
C ILE A 119 11.06 5.85 25.64
N ASP A 120 9.82 6.30 25.61
CA ASP A 120 9.11 6.92 26.74
C ASP A 120 7.68 6.36 26.95
N GLY A 121 7.50 5.10 26.54
CA GLY A 121 6.24 4.36 26.73
C GLY A 121 5.13 4.74 25.76
N GLY A 122 5.48 5.22 24.59
CA GLY A 122 4.55 5.57 23.50
C GLY A 122 4.12 7.02 23.46
N LYS A 123 4.77 7.92 24.23
CA LYS A 123 4.44 9.35 24.23
C LYS A 123 5.03 10.10 23.04
N ASN A 124 6.24 9.72 22.62
CA ASN A 124 6.90 10.28 21.45
C ASN A 124 7.46 9.16 20.57
N TRP A 125 7.40 9.37 19.25
CA TRP A 125 7.80 8.39 18.26
C TRP A 125 8.84 8.95 17.31
N THR A 126 9.81 8.13 16.97
CA THR A 126 10.87 8.44 16.01
C THR A 126 10.85 7.42 14.88
N PRO A 127 10.78 7.84 13.60
CA PRO A 127 10.96 6.92 12.50
C PRO A 127 12.39 6.38 12.51
N ILE A 128 12.55 5.09 12.31
CA ILE A 128 13.87 4.42 12.41
C ILE A 128 14.26 3.67 11.13
N PHE A 129 13.41 3.66 10.10
CA PHE A 129 13.62 2.84 8.91
C PHE A 129 13.50 3.64 7.60
N ASP A 130 13.32 4.95 7.64
CA ASP A 130 13.02 5.83 6.51
C ASP A 130 14.14 5.93 5.45
N GLN A 131 15.36 5.60 5.82
CA GLN A 131 16.51 5.62 4.90
C GLN A 131 16.68 4.31 4.12
N GLU A 132 15.88 3.28 4.45
CA GLU A 132 15.95 2.00 3.77
C GLU A 132 15.16 2.02 2.45
N THR A 133 15.47 1.05 1.59
CA THR A 133 14.86 0.98 0.27
C THR A 133 13.44 0.42 0.29
N ASN A 134 13.06 -0.21 1.38
CA ASN A 134 11.76 -0.88 1.53
C ASN A 134 11.12 -0.52 2.86
N LEU A 135 9.88 -0.02 2.82
CA LEU A 135 9.16 0.48 4.00
C LEU A 135 7.97 -0.40 4.40
N TYR A 136 7.86 -1.60 3.84
CA TYR A 136 6.82 -2.58 4.20
C TYR A 136 7.36 -3.48 5.30
N ILE A 137 6.76 -3.44 6.50
CA ILE A 137 7.25 -4.19 7.66
C ILE A 137 6.32 -5.35 7.97
N GLY A 138 6.85 -6.58 7.97
CA GLY A 138 6.10 -7.78 8.31
C GLY A 138 6.33 -8.27 9.73
N SER A 139 7.55 -8.09 10.24
CA SER A 139 7.91 -8.56 11.58
C SER A 139 9.01 -7.71 12.21
N ILE A 140 8.90 -7.43 13.50
CA ILE A 140 9.97 -6.88 14.34
C ILE A 140 10.26 -7.86 15.47
N GLU A 141 11.52 -8.21 15.66
CA GLU A 141 11.98 -9.05 16.75
C GLU A 141 13.13 -8.38 17.51
N ILE A 142 13.07 -8.40 18.83
CA ILE A 142 14.11 -7.88 19.72
C ILE A 142 14.91 -9.08 20.25
N ASP A 143 16.23 -9.04 20.13
CA ASP A 143 17.11 -10.04 20.74
C ASP A 143 16.86 -10.06 22.27
N PRO A 144 16.37 -11.16 22.83
CA PRO A 144 15.99 -11.22 24.23
C PRO A 144 17.19 -11.18 25.20
N VAL A 145 18.41 -11.44 24.71
CA VAL A 145 19.66 -11.40 25.49
C VAL A 145 20.32 -10.02 25.39
N ASN A 146 20.38 -9.46 24.19
CA ASN A 146 20.88 -8.11 23.93
C ASN A 146 19.84 -7.26 23.21
N PRO A 147 18.95 -6.57 23.94
CA PRO A 147 17.84 -5.80 23.34
C PRO A 147 18.22 -4.59 22.51
N SER A 148 19.52 -4.27 22.39
CA SER A 148 20.01 -3.29 21.40
C SER A 148 20.00 -3.86 19.98
N ASN A 149 19.98 -5.20 19.86
CA ASN A 149 19.86 -5.89 18.58
C ASN A 149 18.38 -6.01 18.21
N ILE A 150 18.01 -5.42 17.09
CA ILE A 150 16.66 -5.46 16.54
C ILE A 150 16.72 -6.08 15.15
N TYR A 151 15.75 -6.93 14.84
CA TYR A 151 15.60 -7.54 13.53
C TYR A 151 14.29 -7.09 12.91
N ILE A 152 14.33 -6.71 11.63
CA ILE A 152 13.15 -6.38 10.83
C ILE A 152 13.08 -7.34 9.65
N GLY A 153 11.95 -8.05 9.54
CA GLY A 153 11.56 -8.76 8.34
C GLY A 153 10.63 -7.87 7.51
N THR A 154 11.00 -7.66 6.24
CA THR A 154 10.24 -6.78 5.34
C THR A 154 9.17 -7.52 4.56
N GLY A 155 8.20 -6.77 4.03
CA GLY A 155 7.03 -7.25 3.29
C GLY A 155 5.78 -7.35 4.16
N ASP A 156 4.61 -7.10 3.58
CA ASP A 156 3.33 -7.10 4.29
C ASP A 156 2.65 -8.49 4.23
N PRO A 157 2.62 -9.27 5.32
CA PRO A 157 1.96 -10.58 5.35
C PRO A 157 0.43 -10.47 5.44
N ASN A 158 -0.11 -9.33 5.88
CA ASN A 158 -1.53 -9.10 6.12
C ASN A 158 -2.22 -8.45 4.93
N GLY A 159 -1.49 -7.82 4.01
CA GLY A 159 -2.05 -7.19 2.83
C GLY A 159 -2.85 -8.14 1.94
N GLY A 160 -3.74 -7.59 1.14
CA GLY A 160 -4.52 -8.30 0.14
C GLY A 160 -3.67 -8.91 -0.98
N PHE A 161 -4.23 -9.00 -2.17
CA PHE A 161 -3.47 -9.41 -3.36
C PHE A 161 -2.56 -8.28 -3.87
N TYR A 162 -2.88 -7.03 -3.58
CA TYR A 162 -1.93 -5.91 -3.62
C TYR A 162 -1.30 -5.77 -2.23
N CYS A 163 -0.16 -6.39 -2.00
CA CYS A 163 0.58 -6.27 -0.74
C CYS A 163 2.01 -5.81 -1.01
N GLY A 164 2.53 -5.02 -0.09
CA GLY A 164 3.91 -4.53 -0.14
C GLY A 164 4.90 -5.70 -0.11
N GLN A 165 5.69 -5.83 -1.18
CA GLN A 165 6.74 -6.85 -1.27
C GLN A 165 8.01 -6.35 -0.60
N GLY A 166 8.57 -7.13 0.29
CA GLY A 166 9.80 -6.84 0.98
C GLY A 166 11.05 -7.22 0.18
N ASN A 167 12.19 -7.06 0.82
CA ASN A 167 13.49 -7.42 0.27
C ASN A 167 14.40 -8.16 1.28
N GLY A 168 13.80 -8.86 2.24
CA GLY A 168 14.52 -9.72 3.19
C GLY A 168 14.56 -9.17 4.61
N ILE A 169 15.68 -9.39 5.30
CA ILE A 169 15.85 -9.11 6.71
C ILE A 169 16.92 -8.05 6.92
N TYR A 170 16.66 -7.17 7.88
CA TYR A 170 17.58 -6.15 8.38
C TYR A 170 17.87 -6.35 9.86
N LYS A 171 19.09 -5.99 10.28
CA LYS A 171 19.54 -5.99 11.67
C LYS A 171 20.07 -4.62 12.06
N SER A 172 19.63 -4.15 13.21
CA SER A 172 20.28 -3.06 13.94
C SER A 172 20.98 -3.61 15.17
N ILE A 173 22.11 -3.00 15.57
CA ILE A 173 22.84 -3.30 16.82
C ILE A 173 22.83 -2.10 17.78
N ASP A 174 22.13 -1.05 17.45
CA ASP A 174 22.13 0.25 18.13
C ASP A 174 20.72 0.81 18.40
N ASN A 175 19.76 -0.09 18.67
CA ASN A 175 18.34 0.22 18.91
C ASN A 175 17.67 0.89 17.71
N GLY A 176 17.96 0.46 16.49
CA GLY A 176 17.30 0.92 15.29
C GLY A 176 17.82 2.25 14.73
N LYS A 177 19.01 2.72 15.13
CA LYS A 177 19.62 3.93 14.56
C LYS A 177 20.24 3.68 13.20
N THR A 178 20.89 2.52 13.05
CA THR A 178 21.48 2.07 11.79
C THR A 178 21.08 0.63 11.48
N TRP A 179 21.04 0.28 10.20
CA TRP A 179 20.60 -1.02 9.74
C TRP A 179 21.59 -1.67 8.80
N THR A 180 21.71 -2.98 8.91
CA THR A 180 22.49 -3.84 8.01
C THR A 180 21.56 -4.86 7.38
N HIS A 181 21.55 -4.94 6.06
CA HIS A 181 20.78 -5.94 5.33
C HIS A 181 21.43 -7.32 5.46
N LEU A 182 20.68 -8.32 5.91
CA LEU A 182 21.15 -9.69 6.16
C LEU A 182 20.80 -10.69 5.05
N GLY A 183 20.34 -10.21 3.88
CA GLY A 183 19.94 -11.07 2.76
C GLY A 183 18.49 -11.52 2.79
N LEU A 184 18.22 -12.65 2.15
CA LEU A 184 16.87 -13.20 1.91
C LEU A 184 15.97 -12.30 1.04
N SER A 185 16.53 -11.52 0.13
CA SER A 185 15.78 -10.58 -0.73
C SER A 185 14.69 -11.29 -1.57
N GLU A 186 14.96 -12.50 -2.01
CA GLU A 186 14.02 -13.26 -2.85
C GLU A 186 12.84 -13.88 -2.08
N THR A 187 12.88 -13.83 -0.74
CA THR A 187 11.75 -14.29 0.09
C THR A 187 10.57 -13.35 0.07
N ARG A 188 10.74 -12.13 -0.33
CA ARG A 188 9.78 -11.04 -0.51
C ARG A 188 8.97 -10.68 0.72
N ILE A 189 8.25 -11.62 1.32
CA ILE A 189 7.46 -11.37 2.55
C ILE A 189 8.01 -12.23 3.68
N ILE A 190 8.60 -11.57 4.67
CA ILE A 190 9.00 -12.19 5.94
C ILE A 190 7.88 -11.96 6.95
N SER A 191 7.09 -12.98 7.19
CA SER A 191 5.92 -12.93 8.09
C SER A 191 6.31 -12.99 9.57
N LYS A 192 7.45 -13.60 9.90
CA LYS A 192 7.92 -13.73 11.27
C LYS A 192 9.43 -13.88 11.34
N VAL A 193 10.06 -13.19 12.29
CA VAL A 193 11.44 -13.39 12.70
C VAL A 193 11.42 -13.83 14.16
N ILE A 194 12.24 -14.82 14.54
CA ILE A 194 12.41 -15.29 15.93
C ILE A 194 13.90 -15.47 16.21
N VAL A 195 14.36 -14.94 17.35
CA VAL A 195 15.71 -15.14 17.88
C VAL A 195 15.64 -16.15 19.02
N ASP A 196 16.51 -17.15 18.99
CA ASP A 196 16.64 -18.14 20.07
C ASP A 196 17.14 -17.45 21.36
N TYR A 197 16.32 -17.47 22.39
CA TYR A 197 16.60 -16.79 23.65
C TYR A 197 17.74 -17.45 24.47
N LYS A 198 18.20 -18.65 24.12
CA LYS A 198 19.40 -19.29 24.73
C LYS A 198 20.65 -19.09 23.87
N ASN A 199 20.48 -18.97 22.56
CA ASN A 199 21.59 -18.77 21.63
C ASN A 199 21.19 -17.73 20.55
N PRO A 200 21.40 -16.42 20.75
CA PRO A 200 21.00 -15.36 19.84
C PRO A 200 21.69 -15.37 18.47
N GLN A 201 22.71 -16.23 18.28
CA GLN A 201 23.25 -16.49 16.95
C GLN A 201 22.29 -17.33 16.09
N THR A 202 21.34 -18.02 16.72
CA THR A 202 20.31 -18.80 16.03
C THR A 202 19.10 -17.94 15.79
N ILE A 203 18.78 -17.72 14.51
CA ILE A 203 17.65 -16.89 14.05
C ILE A 203 16.83 -17.70 13.06
N PHE A 204 15.52 -17.58 13.17
CA PHE A 204 14.57 -18.16 12.23
C PHE A 204 13.81 -17.05 11.52
N ALA A 205 13.62 -17.21 10.21
CA ALA A 205 12.81 -16.35 9.38
C ALA A 205 11.74 -17.17 8.66
N ALA A 206 10.48 -16.83 8.89
CA ALA A 206 9.34 -17.42 8.18
C ALA A 206 9.05 -16.59 6.92
N SER A 207 9.07 -17.24 5.76
CA SER A 207 8.81 -16.61 4.46
C SER A 207 7.47 -17.06 3.89
N LEU A 208 6.60 -16.10 3.61
CA LEU A 208 5.39 -16.31 2.81
C LEU A 208 5.74 -16.41 1.31
N GLY A 209 6.86 -15.84 0.90
CA GLY A 209 7.30 -15.80 -0.49
C GLY A 209 6.62 -14.70 -1.31
N TYR A 210 6.84 -14.71 -2.61
CA TYR A 210 6.17 -13.82 -3.55
C TYR A 210 4.72 -14.26 -3.77
N SER A 211 3.77 -13.34 -3.56
CA SER A 211 2.34 -13.69 -3.50
C SER A 211 1.68 -13.87 -4.87
N TYR A 212 2.28 -13.37 -5.98
CA TYR A 212 1.62 -13.35 -7.29
C TYR A 212 1.96 -14.54 -8.19
N GLN A 213 2.97 -15.32 -7.84
CA GLN A 213 3.36 -16.50 -8.61
C GLN A 213 3.99 -17.55 -7.70
N LYS A 214 4.00 -18.76 -8.21
CA LYS A 214 4.72 -19.87 -7.61
C LYS A 214 6.22 -19.55 -7.52
N ASN A 215 6.83 -19.84 -6.37
CA ASN A 215 8.26 -19.63 -6.18
C ASN A 215 8.82 -20.54 -5.08
N GLU A 216 10.11 -20.85 -5.18
CA GLU A 216 10.81 -21.71 -4.24
C GLU A 216 11.30 -21.00 -2.97
N HIS A 217 11.19 -19.67 -2.89
CA HIS A 217 11.73 -18.88 -1.78
C HIS A 217 10.81 -18.82 -0.56
N ARG A 218 9.77 -19.65 -0.54
CA ARG A 218 8.84 -19.87 0.57
C ARG A 218 9.43 -20.82 1.60
N GLY A 219 8.99 -20.74 2.85
CA GLY A 219 9.42 -21.69 3.89
C GLY A 219 10.03 -21.05 5.11
N ILE A 220 10.78 -21.83 5.91
CA ILE A 220 11.56 -21.35 7.04
C ILE A 220 13.04 -21.37 6.69
N TYR A 221 13.69 -20.25 6.95
CA TYR A 221 15.13 -20.11 6.88
C TYR A 221 15.70 -20.01 8.29
N LYS A 222 16.81 -20.71 8.55
CA LYS A 222 17.53 -20.70 9.80
C LYS A 222 18.95 -20.20 9.57
N SER A 223 19.38 -19.27 10.40
CA SER A 223 20.78 -18.89 10.57
C SER A 223 21.28 -19.43 11.90
N SER A 224 22.56 -19.77 12.00
CA SER A 224 23.25 -20.12 13.23
C SER A 224 24.47 -19.24 13.52
N ASP A 225 24.64 -18.18 12.75
CA ASP A 225 25.76 -17.23 12.78
C ASP A 225 25.33 -15.75 12.83
N GLY A 226 24.15 -15.50 13.41
CA GLY A 226 23.63 -14.14 13.59
C GLY A 226 23.09 -13.48 12.32
N GLY A 227 22.72 -14.29 11.31
CA GLY A 227 22.11 -13.82 10.07
C GLY A 227 23.10 -13.68 8.91
N GLN A 228 24.36 -14.11 9.07
CA GLN A 228 25.34 -14.03 7.98
C GLN A 228 25.08 -15.07 6.89
N ASN A 229 24.65 -16.27 7.26
CA ASN A 229 24.30 -17.35 6.34
C ASN A 229 22.93 -17.92 6.71
N TRP A 230 22.16 -18.32 5.69
CA TRP A 230 20.82 -18.85 5.84
C TRP A 230 20.64 -20.20 5.16
N ASN A 231 20.02 -21.13 5.86
CA ASN A 231 19.65 -22.45 5.35
C ASN A 231 18.14 -22.63 5.39
N LYS A 232 17.54 -23.07 4.32
CA LYS A 232 16.10 -23.40 4.29
C LYS A 232 15.88 -24.73 5.01
N VAL A 233 15.13 -24.71 6.11
CA VAL A 233 14.91 -25.85 7.00
C VAL A 233 13.48 -26.41 6.97
N LEU A 234 12.54 -25.67 6.38
CA LEU A 234 11.20 -26.17 6.05
C LEU A 234 10.78 -25.60 4.70
N TYR A 235 10.33 -26.47 3.81
CA TYR A 235 9.73 -26.12 2.54
C TYR A 235 8.51 -27.02 2.31
N THR A 236 7.36 -26.45 2.07
CA THR A 236 6.15 -27.20 1.77
C THR A 236 5.99 -27.42 0.27
N ASN A 237 5.86 -26.34 -0.48
CA ASN A 237 5.83 -26.30 -1.96
C ASN A 237 5.94 -24.86 -2.46
N ASP A 238 5.86 -24.68 -3.77
CA ASP A 238 6.00 -23.39 -4.47
C ASP A 238 4.80 -22.43 -4.31
N SER A 239 3.69 -22.92 -3.77
CA SER A 239 2.42 -22.16 -3.62
C SER A 239 2.07 -21.84 -2.17
N SER A 240 2.75 -22.50 -1.21
CA SER A 240 2.46 -22.39 0.22
C SER A 240 3.67 -21.83 0.97
N GLY A 241 3.50 -20.68 1.60
CA GLY A 241 4.50 -20.06 2.45
C GLY A 241 4.20 -20.26 3.93
N ILE A 242 5.13 -19.85 4.79
CA ILE A 242 4.96 -19.86 6.24
C ILE A 242 4.46 -18.49 6.69
N THR A 243 3.33 -18.47 7.42
CA THR A 243 2.70 -17.23 7.89
C THR A 243 2.93 -16.98 9.36
N ASP A 244 3.14 -18.02 10.15
CA ASP A 244 3.37 -17.90 11.58
C ASP A 244 4.39 -18.91 12.05
N LEU A 245 5.16 -18.50 13.07
CA LEU A 245 6.22 -19.29 13.69
C LEU A 245 6.29 -18.95 15.17
N VAL A 246 6.22 -19.93 16.04
CA VAL A 246 6.34 -19.74 17.49
C VAL A 246 7.37 -20.70 18.08
N MET A 247 8.18 -20.19 18.99
CA MET A 247 9.17 -20.97 19.75
C MET A 247 8.62 -21.25 21.15
N HIS A 248 8.81 -22.47 21.63
CA HIS A 248 8.41 -22.86 22.98
C HIS A 248 9.19 -22.03 24.01
N PRO A 249 8.51 -21.36 24.97
CA PRO A 249 9.15 -20.35 25.84
C PRO A 249 10.16 -20.91 26.89
N LYS A 250 10.22 -22.22 27.06
CA LYS A 250 11.16 -22.88 27.98
C LYS A 250 12.12 -23.86 27.27
N ASP A 251 11.86 -24.21 26.01
CA ASP A 251 12.67 -25.13 25.22
C ASP A 251 12.81 -24.66 23.76
N PRO A 252 13.91 -24.01 23.38
CA PRO A 252 14.07 -23.46 22.02
C PRO A 252 14.27 -24.56 20.95
N GLN A 253 14.42 -25.84 21.37
CA GLN A 253 14.42 -26.95 20.41
C GLN A 253 13.02 -27.26 19.88
N THR A 254 11.98 -26.85 20.60
CA THR A 254 10.58 -27.05 20.22
C THR A 254 10.05 -25.79 19.55
N LEU A 255 9.63 -25.94 18.28
CA LEU A 255 9.06 -24.87 17.47
C LEU A 255 7.78 -25.36 16.78
N PHE A 256 6.86 -24.43 16.53
CA PHE A 256 5.68 -24.65 15.70
C PHE A 256 5.68 -23.66 14.54
N ALA A 257 5.28 -24.12 13.37
CA ALA A 257 5.17 -23.32 12.17
C ALA A 257 3.84 -23.58 11.47
N VAL A 258 3.34 -22.58 10.77
CA VAL A 258 2.08 -22.67 10.01
C VAL A 258 2.32 -22.32 8.55
N SER A 259 1.89 -23.21 7.67
CA SER A 259 1.86 -22.93 6.24
C SER A 259 0.50 -22.45 5.78
N TRP A 260 0.50 -21.70 4.69
CA TRP A 260 -0.70 -21.16 4.06
C TRP A 260 -0.57 -21.10 2.53
N ASN A 261 -1.62 -21.54 1.83
CA ASN A 261 -1.74 -21.35 0.39
C ASN A 261 -2.23 -19.92 0.11
N LYS A 262 -1.33 -19.03 -0.31
CA LYS A 262 -1.68 -17.69 -0.80
C LYS A 262 -1.06 -17.45 -2.16
N LEU A 263 -1.91 -17.24 -3.17
CA LEU A 263 -1.45 -17.01 -4.53
C LEU A 263 -2.43 -16.12 -5.29
N GLY A 264 -1.99 -14.95 -5.75
CA GLY A 264 -2.73 -14.08 -6.66
C GLY A 264 -2.59 -14.57 -8.10
N LEU A 265 -3.69 -14.86 -8.77
CA LEU A 265 -3.72 -15.35 -10.14
C LEU A 265 -4.60 -14.44 -11.00
N ASN A 266 -4.01 -13.58 -11.81
CA ASN A 266 -4.75 -12.68 -12.71
C ASN A 266 -5.91 -11.92 -11.99
N ASN A 267 -7.15 -12.32 -12.17
CA ASN A 267 -8.33 -11.71 -11.54
C ASN A 267 -8.90 -12.57 -10.40
N ARG A 268 -8.11 -13.46 -9.82
CA ARG A 268 -8.54 -14.44 -8.82
C ARG A 268 -7.48 -14.62 -7.76
N GLY A 269 -7.91 -14.87 -6.52
CA GLY A 269 -7.03 -15.17 -5.40
C GLY A 269 -7.22 -16.58 -4.87
N VAL A 270 -6.14 -17.24 -4.50
CA VAL A 270 -6.15 -18.47 -3.71
C VAL A 270 -5.75 -18.13 -2.30
N VAL A 271 -6.62 -18.35 -1.33
CA VAL A 271 -6.40 -18.10 0.11
C VAL A 271 -6.68 -19.33 0.97
N SER A 272 -6.95 -20.49 0.34
CA SER A 272 -7.17 -21.77 0.98
C SER A 272 -6.54 -22.89 0.16
N GLY A 273 -6.17 -23.99 0.81
CA GLY A 273 -5.62 -25.13 0.12
C GLY A 273 -5.21 -26.25 1.07
N PRO A 274 -4.83 -27.42 0.50
CA PRO A 274 -4.49 -28.61 1.29
C PRO A 274 -3.23 -28.46 2.14
N ASP A 275 -2.45 -27.42 1.88
CA ASP A 275 -1.17 -27.17 2.55
C ASP A 275 -1.27 -26.10 3.66
N GLY A 276 -2.49 -25.66 4.01
CA GLY A 276 -2.76 -24.92 5.25
C GLY A 276 -2.63 -25.86 6.45
N GLN A 277 -1.42 -25.94 7.04
CA GLN A 277 -1.05 -26.99 7.98
C GLN A 277 -0.20 -26.47 9.13
N ILE A 278 -0.21 -27.19 10.27
CA ILE A 278 0.68 -26.95 11.40
C ILE A 278 1.83 -27.96 11.39
N PHE A 279 3.04 -27.48 11.58
CA PHE A 279 4.26 -28.27 11.71
C PHE A 279 4.87 -28.07 13.09
N LYS A 280 5.47 -29.13 13.65
CA LYS A 280 6.23 -29.10 14.91
C LYS A 280 7.64 -29.63 14.68
N SER A 281 8.63 -28.94 15.21
CA SER A 281 10.01 -29.40 15.38
C SER A 281 10.31 -29.58 16.85
N ILE A 282 11.12 -30.59 17.19
CA ILE A 282 11.62 -30.85 18.55
C ILE A 282 13.17 -30.88 18.59
N ASN A 283 13.82 -30.43 17.51
CA ASN A 283 15.28 -30.48 17.37
C ASN A 283 15.82 -29.15 16.77
N GLY A 284 15.25 -28.04 17.19
CA GLY A 284 15.71 -26.72 16.78
C GLY A 284 15.55 -26.44 15.29
N GLY A 285 14.48 -26.94 14.71
CA GLY A 285 14.14 -26.70 13.28
C GLY A 285 14.92 -27.56 12.29
N GLN A 286 15.68 -28.58 12.75
CA GLN A 286 16.41 -29.46 11.81
C GLN A 286 15.47 -30.40 11.05
N SER A 287 14.37 -30.83 11.69
CA SER A 287 13.30 -31.57 11.03
C SER A 287 11.93 -31.16 11.55
N TRP A 288 10.90 -31.38 10.75
CA TRP A 288 9.54 -30.93 11.03
C TRP A 288 8.54 -32.08 10.80
N LYS A 289 7.62 -32.25 11.74
CA LYS A 289 6.51 -33.20 11.66
C LYS A 289 5.22 -32.41 11.45
N LYS A 290 4.41 -32.81 10.44
CA LYS A 290 3.05 -32.29 10.25
C LYS A 290 2.14 -32.83 11.36
N LEU A 291 1.37 -31.94 11.97
CA LEU A 291 0.38 -32.29 13.00
C LEU A 291 -0.98 -32.53 12.36
N THR A 292 -1.65 -33.64 12.77
CA THR A 292 -2.95 -34.03 12.18
C THR A 292 -3.98 -34.48 13.21
N SER A 293 -3.54 -34.83 14.45
CA SER A 293 -4.46 -35.40 15.47
C SER A 293 -5.44 -34.34 15.97
N GLY A 294 -6.72 -34.50 15.63
CA GLY A 294 -7.79 -33.57 16.02
C GLY A 294 -7.85 -32.28 15.21
N LEU A 295 -7.05 -32.14 14.14
CA LEU A 295 -7.00 -30.96 13.29
C LEU A 295 -7.60 -31.23 11.91
N PRO A 296 -8.25 -30.23 11.26
CA PRO A 296 -8.72 -30.37 9.89
C PRO A 296 -7.56 -30.52 8.91
N SER A 297 -7.71 -31.39 7.91
CA SER A 297 -6.65 -31.74 6.96
C SER A 297 -7.06 -31.67 5.50
N ASP A 298 -8.17 -31.01 5.18
CA ASP A 298 -8.73 -30.91 3.82
C ASP A 298 -8.23 -29.67 3.05
N SER A 299 -8.72 -29.49 1.84
CA SER A 299 -8.34 -28.40 0.94
C SER A 299 -8.97 -27.04 1.27
N LEU A 300 -9.77 -26.95 2.32
CA LEU A 300 -10.49 -25.74 2.69
C LEU A 300 -9.73 -24.89 3.72
N ASN A 301 -8.61 -25.39 4.24
CA ASN A 301 -7.79 -24.65 5.22
C ASN A 301 -7.20 -23.40 4.58
N GLY A 302 -7.51 -22.25 5.19
CA GLY A 302 -6.92 -20.96 4.89
C GLY A 302 -5.75 -20.64 5.82
N ARG A 303 -5.71 -19.39 6.29
CA ARG A 303 -4.71 -18.90 7.21
C ARG A 303 -4.92 -19.46 8.61
N ILE A 304 -3.82 -19.88 9.23
CA ILE A 304 -3.82 -20.40 10.62
C ILE A 304 -2.89 -19.50 11.44
N ALA A 305 -3.23 -19.26 12.69
CA ALA A 305 -2.37 -18.59 13.67
C ALA A 305 -2.19 -19.44 14.91
N LEU A 306 -1.06 -19.29 15.59
CA LEU A 306 -0.68 -20.06 16.77
C LEU A 306 -0.37 -19.15 17.94
N ALA A 307 -0.74 -19.61 19.15
CA ALA A 307 -0.26 -19.06 20.40
C ALA A 307 0.12 -20.17 21.37
N ILE A 308 1.27 -20.03 22.04
CA ILE A 308 1.72 -20.92 23.09
C ILE A 308 1.75 -20.17 24.43
N SER A 309 1.20 -20.77 25.46
CA SER A 309 1.18 -20.15 26.79
C SER A 309 2.59 -20.06 27.39
N LYS A 310 2.98 -18.87 27.86
CA LYS A 310 4.24 -18.64 28.56
C LYS A 310 4.25 -19.26 29.95
N SER A 311 3.12 -19.16 30.66
CA SER A 311 2.95 -19.71 32.01
C SER A 311 2.88 -21.25 32.01
N ASN A 312 2.09 -21.83 31.09
CA ASN A 312 1.96 -23.29 30.91
C ASN A 312 2.16 -23.71 29.45
N PRO A 313 3.39 -23.94 28.98
CA PRO A 313 3.69 -24.22 27.57
C PRO A 313 3.18 -25.57 27.02
N THR A 314 2.56 -26.40 27.85
CA THR A 314 1.82 -27.57 27.33
C THR A 314 0.55 -27.14 26.61
N ILE A 315 0.05 -25.92 26.88
CA ILE A 315 -1.14 -25.35 26.26
C ILE A 315 -0.76 -24.56 25.03
N VAL A 316 -1.31 -24.97 23.89
CA VAL A 316 -1.16 -24.33 22.60
C VAL A 316 -2.54 -24.11 22.00
N TYR A 317 -2.79 -22.95 21.43
CA TYR A 317 -4.02 -22.65 20.68
C TYR A 317 -3.69 -22.44 19.22
N ALA A 318 -4.62 -22.89 18.37
CA ALA A 318 -4.60 -22.67 16.92
C ALA A 318 -5.92 -22.08 16.44
N ARG A 319 -5.85 -20.93 15.78
CA ARG A 319 -7.00 -20.30 15.12
C ARG A 319 -7.01 -20.70 13.66
N TYR A 320 -8.09 -21.25 13.16
CA TYR A 320 -8.28 -21.70 11.78
C TYR A 320 -9.22 -20.78 11.02
N ILE A 321 -8.73 -20.18 9.96
CA ILE A 321 -9.55 -19.58 8.91
C ILE A 321 -9.77 -20.64 7.84
N ARG A 322 -10.98 -20.72 7.31
CA ARG A 322 -11.32 -21.64 6.21
C ARG A 322 -12.27 -21.00 5.24
N THR A 323 -12.23 -21.46 4.01
CA THR A 323 -13.26 -21.15 3.03
C THR A 323 -14.39 -22.14 3.14
N TYR A 324 -15.58 -21.65 3.46
CA TYR A 324 -16.79 -22.49 3.58
C TYR A 324 -18.05 -21.71 3.20
N ARG A 325 -19.11 -22.44 2.95
CA ARG A 325 -20.41 -21.83 2.65
C ARG A 325 -21.05 -21.35 3.94
N CYS A 326 -21.38 -20.07 3.97
CA CYS A 326 -22.13 -19.45 5.02
C CYS A 326 -23.32 -18.71 4.41
N ASP A 327 -24.54 -19.04 4.86
CA ASP A 327 -25.76 -18.62 4.20
C ASP A 327 -25.77 -19.01 2.71
N ASN A 328 -25.92 -18.05 1.83
CA ASN A 328 -25.93 -18.26 0.38
C ASN A 328 -24.60 -17.93 -0.31
N SER A 329 -23.56 -17.55 0.46
CA SER A 329 -22.25 -17.17 -0.07
C SER A 329 -21.15 -18.15 0.38
N VAL A 330 -20.10 -18.27 -0.43
CA VAL A 330 -18.88 -18.96 -0.06
C VAL A 330 -17.85 -17.88 0.25
N SER A 331 -17.29 -17.91 1.45
CA SER A 331 -16.36 -16.88 1.91
C SER A 331 -15.31 -17.46 2.87
N ASN A 332 -14.26 -16.70 3.09
CA ASN A 332 -13.13 -17.06 3.93
C ASN A 332 -13.33 -16.47 5.33
N ASN A 333 -13.70 -17.31 6.30
CA ASN A 333 -14.07 -16.87 7.64
C ASN A 333 -13.35 -17.66 8.73
N LEU A 334 -13.43 -17.16 9.96
CA LEU A 334 -13.05 -17.91 11.15
C LEU A 334 -13.90 -19.19 11.26
N TYR A 335 -13.21 -20.32 11.18
CA TYR A 335 -13.84 -21.63 11.21
C TYR A 335 -13.93 -22.18 12.63
N ALA A 336 -12.79 -22.26 13.33
CA ALA A 336 -12.72 -22.81 14.67
C ALA A 336 -11.41 -22.39 15.35
N ILE A 337 -11.40 -22.54 16.68
CA ILE A 337 -10.21 -22.49 17.51
C ILE A 337 -9.98 -23.87 18.07
N TYR A 338 -8.73 -24.33 18.03
CA TYR A 338 -8.31 -25.62 18.57
C TYR A 338 -7.39 -25.41 19.75
N LYS A 339 -7.52 -26.22 20.78
CA LYS A 339 -6.67 -26.24 21.98
C LYS A 339 -5.94 -27.56 22.08
N SER A 340 -4.65 -27.51 22.32
CA SER A 340 -3.84 -28.64 22.80
C SER A 340 -3.44 -28.40 24.25
N THR A 341 -3.36 -29.49 25.03
CA THR A 341 -2.87 -29.47 26.43
C THR A 341 -1.62 -30.35 26.61
N ASP A 342 -1.06 -30.86 25.53
CA ASP A 342 0.07 -31.80 25.49
C ASP A 342 1.17 -31.33 24.52
N THR A 343 1.38 -30.03 24.46
CA THR A 343 2.40 -29.40 23.59
C THR A 343 2.16 -29.75 22.11
N GLY A 344 0.90 -29.76 21.68
CA GLY A 344 0.51 -29.87 20.27
C GLY A 344 0.44 -31.29 19.72
N GLU A 345 0.50 -32.33 20.52
CA GLU A 345 0.37 -33.71 20.01
C GLU A 345 -1.10 -34.06 19.67
N ASN A 346 -2.05 -33.61 20.51
CA ASN A 346 -3.48 -33.79 20.30
C ASN A 346 -4.23 -32.47 20.43
N TRP A 347 -5.25 -32.29 19.62
CA TRP A 347 -6.01 -31.05 19.57
C TRP A 347 -7.51 -31.30 19.71
N THR A 348 -8.21 -30.37 20.38
CA THR A 348 -9.64 -30.38 20.59
C THR A 348 -10.23 -29.05 20.13
N GLU A 349 -11.31 -29.11 19.36
CA GLU A 349 -12.04 -27.91 18.91
C GLU A 349 -12.76 -27.27 20.11
N LEU A 350 -12.69 -25.94 20.20
CA LEU A 350 -13.38 -25.13 21.19
C LEU A 350 -14.76 -24.68 20.71
N PRO A 351 -15.64 -24.25 21.63
CA PRO A 351 -16.93 -23.65 21.25
C PRO A 351 -16.76 -22.45 20.31
N SER A 352 -17.78 -22.22 19.49
CA SER A 352 -17.81 -21.13 18.51
C SER A 352 -17.81 -19.74 19.15
N LEU A 353 -17.25 -18.73 18.47
CA LEU A 353 -17.36 -17.31 18.79
C LEU A 353 -18.72 -16.70 18.47
N ALA A 354 -19.59 -17.39 17.74
CA ALA A 354 -20.86 -16.87 17.24
C ALA A 354 -21.74 -16.19 18.31
N PRO A 355 -21.81 -16.69 19.56
CA PRO A 355 -22.59 -16.01 20.60
C PRO A 355 -22.09 -14.62 20.94
N ALA A 356 -20.77 -14.36 20.86
CA ALA A 356 -20.20 -13.05 21.18
C ALA A 356 -20.29 -12.08 20.00
N SER A 357 -20.11 -12.59 18.78
CA SER A 357 -20.14 -11.76 17.55
C SER A 357 -21.57 -11.37 17.15
N GLY A 358 -22.56 -12.15 17.53
CA GLY A 358 -23.94 -12.04 17.02
C GLY A 358 -24.07 -12.37 15.52
N LEU A 359 -23.02 -12.91 14.90
CA LEU A 359 -22.94 -13.23 13.48
C LEU A 359 -22.71 -14.75 13.33
N GLU A 360 -23.67 -15.47 12.74
CA GLU A 360 -23.53 -16.92 12.53
C GLU A 360 -22.32 -17.28 11.65
N CYS A 361 -21.86 -16.34 10.81
CA CYS A 361 -20.84 -16.57 9.81
C CYS A 361 -19.88 -15.39 9.60
N GLY A 362 -19.80 -14.42 10.47
CA GLY A 362 -19.27 -13.12 10.07
C GLY A 362 -18.21 -12.46 10.97
N ASP A 363 -17.52 -13.25 11.80
CA ASP A 363 -16.51 -12.67 12.72
C ASP A 363 -15.34 -12.00 11.98
N THR A 364 -15.18 -12.29 10.69
CA THR A 364 -14.10 -11.75 9.84
C THR A 364 -14.61 -11.15 8.52
N GLY A 365 -15.91 -10.91 8.40
CA GLY A 365 -16.51 -10.23 7.24
C GLY A 365 -16.32 -10.92 5.89
N GLY A 366 -15.93 -12.21 5.87
CA GLY A 366 -15.65 -12.95 4.64
C GLY A 366 -14.19 -12.88 4.17
N PHE A 367 -13.36 -12.06 4.78
CA PHE A 367 -11.93 -11.92 4.47
C PHE A 367 -11.02 -12.30 5.66
N GLY A 368 -11.32 -13.43 6.27
CA GLY A 368 -10.56 -13.97 7.41
C GLY A 368 -9.06 -14.15 7.15
N TRP A 369 -8.66 -14.27 5.89
CA TRP A 369 -7.26 -14.29 5.47
C TRP A 369 -6.48 -13.02 5.83
N TYR A 370 -7.18 -11.90 6.05
CA TYR A 370 -6.60 -10.61 6.42
C TYR A 370 -6.08 -10.60 7.86
N PHE A 371 -6.73 -11.32 8.76
CA PHE A 371 -6.42 -11.34 10.19
C PHE A 371 -5.56 -12.53 10.57
N GLN A 372 -4.38 -12.29 11.14
CA GLN A 372 -3.43 -13.35 11.45
C GLN A 372 -3.50 -13.86 12.89
N ASN A 373 -3.81 -13.02 13.89
CA ASN A 373 -3.31 -13.26 15.23
C ASN A 373 -4.33 -13.83 16.22
N ILE A 374 -3.81 -14.71 17.10
CA ILE A 374 -4.35 -15.13 18.39
C ILE A 374 -3.29 -14.84 19.43
N ALA A 375 -3.68 -14.37 20.62
CA ALA A 375 -2.76 -14.09 21.71
C ALA A 375 -3.25 -14.72 23.01
N ILE A 376 -2.29 -15.03 23.91
CA ILE A 376 -2.54 -15.55 25.26
C ILE A 376 -1.85 -14.61 26.23
N ALA A 377 -2.55 -14.23 27.30
CA ALA A 377 -1.93 -13.45 28.38
C ALA A 377 -0.71 -14.19 28.95
N PRO A 378 0.38 -13.51 29.28
CA PRO A 378 1.62 -14.16 29.70
C PRO A 378 1.52 -15.00 30.97
N ASP A 379 0.63 -14.62 31.89
CA ASP A 379 0.45 -15.16 33.23
C ASP A 379 -0.73 -16.15 33.36
N ASP A 380 -1.72 -16.06 32.46
CA ASP A 380 -2.89 -16.95 32.48
C ASP A 380 -3.10 -17.65 31.10
N PRO A 381 -3.03 -18.98 31.06
CA PRO A 381 -3.22 -19.74 29.83
C PRO A 381 -4.69 -19.76 29.35
N ASN A 382 -5.65 -19.30 30.16
CA ASN A 382 -7.06 -19.24 29.85
C ASN A 382 -7.51 -17.86 29.36
N GLU A 383 -6.66 -16.85 29.51
CA GLU A 383 -6.92 -15.49 29.03
C GLU A 383 -6.46 -15.35 27.57
N LEU A 384 -7.44 -15.31 26.65
CA LEU A 384 -7.24 -15.39 25.21
C LEU A 384 -7.78 -14.15 24.50
N TYR A 385 -7.11 -13.82 23.40
CA TYR A 385 -7.50 -12.73 22.50
C TYR A 385 -7.47 -13.19 21.05
N ILE A 386 -8.56 -12.96 20.31
CA ILE A 386 -8.66 -13.17 18.85
C ILE A 386 -8.76 -11.82 18.19
N MET A 387 -7.81 -11.53 17.30
CA MET A 387 -7.80 -10.32 16.51
C MET A 387 -8.50 -10.58 15.18
N ALA A 388 -9.54 -9.80 14.92
CA ALA A 388 -10.37 -9.82 13.72
C ALA A 388 -10.85 -8.39 13.43
N ILE A 389 -11.98 -8.18 12.75
CA ILE A 389 -12.64 -6.87 12.69
C ILE A 389 -12.81 -6.32 14.10
N GLU A 390 -13.30 -7.19 15.01
CA GLU A 390 -13.36 -6.91 16.45
C GLU A 390 -12.22 -7.61 17.20
N LEU A 391 -11.96 -7.17 18.43
CA LEU A 391 -11.17 -7.92 19.39
C LEU A 391 -12.11 -8.81 20.21
N PHE A 392 -11.88 -10.13 20.20
CA PHE A 392 -12.59 -11.06 21.06
C PHE A 392 -11.71 -11.46 22.24
N TYR A 393 -12.29 -11.52 23.41
CA TYR A 393 -11.64 -11.85 24.67
C TYR A 393 -12.37 -12.98 25.38
N SER A 394 -11.59 -13.90 25.94
CA SER A 394 -12.05 -14.97 26.83
C SER A 394 -11.12 -15.06 28.04
N ASP A 395 -11.68 -15.29 29.23
CA ASP A 395 -10.94 -15.54 30.49
C ASP A 395 -11.12 -16.99 31.00
N ASP A 396 -11.79 -17.83 30.24
CA ASP A 396 -12.13 -19.22 30.63
C ASP A 396 -11.58 -20.28 29.67
N GLY A 397 -10.54 -19.95 28.92
CA GLY A 397 -9.86 -20.85 27.99
C GLY A 397 -10.60 -21.05 26.68
N GLY A 398 -11.41 -20.09 26.27
CA GLY A 398 -12.12 -20.07 24.99
C GLY A 398 -13.51 -20.72 25.02
N ILE A 399 -14.13 -20.82 26.18
CA ILE A 399 -15.50 -21.35 26.34
C ILE A 399 -16.50 -20.22 26.11
N ASN A 400 -16.29 -19.06 26.73
CA ASN A 400 -17.10 -17.87 26.53
C ASN A 400 -16.27 -16.71 25.99
N TRP A 401 -16.89 -15.86 25.18
CA TRP A 401 -16.23 -14.76 24.51
C TRP A 401 -17.02 -13.46 24.63
N ILE A 402 -16.31 -12.34 24.78
CA ILE A 402 -16.87 -10.98 24.76
C ILE A 402 -16.05 -10.09 23.82
N ILE A 403 -16.59 -8.93 23.46
CA ILE A 403 -15.90 -7.86 22.75
C ILE A 403 -15.52 -6.77 23.77
N PRO A 404 -14.23 -6.64 24.17
CA PRO A 404 -13.82 -5.72 25.22
C PRO A 404 -13.57 -4.29 24.70
N THR A 405 -13.50 -4.08 23.37
CA THR A 405 -13.21 -2.76 22.80
C THR A 405 -14.42 -1.84 22.87
N PRO A 406 -14.25 -0.61 23.39
CA PRO A 406 -15.35 0.35 23.43
C PRO A 406 -15.68 0.82 22.01
N ARG A 407 -16.98 1.02 21.76
CA ARG A 407 -17.50 1.69 20.58
C ARG A 407 -18.24 2.96 21.00
N ASN A 408 -18.07 4.03 20.25
CA ASN A 408 -18.72 5.33 20.51
C ASN A 408 -18.37 5.93 21.91
N GLY A 409 -17.15 5.64 22.40
CA GLY A 409 -16.62 6.18 23.67
C GLY A 409 -15.64 7.34 23.45
N PRO A 410 -15.00 7.81 24.52
CA PRO A 410 -13.94 8.82 24.45
C PRO A 410 -12.70 8.31 23.66
N VAL A 411 -12.48 7.00 23.66
CA VAL A 411 -11.53 6.31 22.80
C VAL A 411 -12.33 5.32 21.98
N ASP A 412 -12.36 5.51 20.66
CA ASP A 412 -12.97 4.60 19.70
C ASP A 412 -11.87 3.72 19.11
N VAL A 413 -11.76 2.49 19.60
CA VAL A 413 -10.74 1.56 19.12
C VAL A 413 -11.08 1.10 17.71
N HIS A 414 -10.29 1.52 16.74
CA HIS A 414 -10.49 1.25 15.32
C HIS A 414 -10.73 -0.23 15.02
N ALA A 415 -11.53 -0.52 14.01
CA ALA A 415 -11.73 -1.86 13.47
C ALA A 415 -10.40 -2.50 12.99
N ASP A 416 -10.45 -3.77 12.60
CA ASP A 416 -9.36 -4.49 11.93
C ASP A 416 -8.07 -4.57 12.76
N LYS A 417 -8.07 -5.52 13.72
CA LYS A 417 -6.97 -5.74 14.67
C LYS A 417 -5.96 -6.74 14.13
N HIS A 418 -4.66 -6.37 14.18
CA HIS A 418 -3.58 -7.17 13.58
C HIS A 418 -2.47 -7.61 14.53
N ALA A 419 -2.13 -6.79 15.51
CA ALA A 419 -0.97 -7.04 16.36
C ALA A 419 -1.28 -6.79 17.83
N MET A 420 -0.70 -7.59 18.72
CA MET A 420 -0.82 -7.40 20.17
C MET A 420 0.53 -7.69 20.85
N ALA A 421 0.88 -6.89 21.84
CA ALA A 421 2.06 -7.10 22.69
C ALA A 421 1.73 -6.79 24.14
N PHE A 422 2.12 -7.68 25.05
CA PHE A 422 1.84 -7.56 26.50
C PHE A 422 3.01 -6.94 27.27
N TYR A 423 2.68 -6.10 28.22
CA TYR A 423 3.55 -5.68 29.31
C TYR A 423 3.56 -6.72 30.43
N LYS A 424 4.57 -6.68 31.31
CA LYS A 424 4.69 -7.60 32.45
C LYS A 424 3.57 -7.48 33.48
N ASN A 425 2.91 -6.31 33.53
CA ASN A 425 1.79 -6.05 34.44
C ASN A 425 0.43 -6.49 33.90
N GLY A 426 0.39 -7.10 32.70
CA GLY A 426 -0.82 -7.54 32.04
C GLY A 426 -1.51 -6.46 31.19
N ASP A 427 -1.02 -5.23 31.16
CA ASP A 427 -1.41 -4.25 30.13
C ASP A 427 -0.99 -4.74 28.74
N TYR A 428 -1.61 -4.20 27.69
CA TYR A 428 -1.17 -4.57 26.33
C TYR A 428 -1.30 -3.43 25.34
N LEU A 429 -0.54 -3.52 24.27
CA LEU A 429 -0.67 -2.71 23.07
C LEU A 429 -1.46 -3.49 22.02
N LEU A 430 -2.33 -2.78 21.30
CA LEU A 430 -3.15 -3.31 20.19
C LEU A 430 -2.92 -2.46 18.96
N GLY A 431 -2.45 -3.08 17.88
CA GLY A 431 -2.28 -2.47 16.57
C GLY A 431 -3.44 -2.79 15.64
N THR A 432 -3.95 -1.78 14.97
CA THR A 432 -5.11 -1.83 14.07
C THR A 432 -4.81 -1.15 12.73
N ASP A 433 -5.79 -1.06 11.83
CA ASP A 433 -5.69 -0.26 10.60
C ASP A 433 -5.80 1.26 10.84
N GLY A 434 -6.25 1.65 12.02
CA GLY A 434 -6.35 3.05 12.45
C GLY A 434 -5.29 3.49 13.45
N GLY A 435 -4.27 2.66 13.75
CA GLY A 435 -3.18 3.05 14.64
C GLY A 435 -2.99 2.14 15.85
N LEU A 436 -2.37 2.70 16.89
CA LEU A 436 -1.90 2.00 18.07
C LEU A 436 -2.69 2.40 19.32
N TYR A 437 -3.22 1.40 20.01
CA TYR A 437 -3.96 1.58 21.25
C TYR A 437 -3.26 0.85 22.41
N LYS A 438 -3.40 1.41 23.62
CA LYS A 438 -2.96 0.77 24.86
C LYS A 438 -4.14 0.49 25.77
N TYR A 439 -4.25 -0.74 26.23
CA TYR A 439 -5.18 -1.14 27.28
C TYR A 439 -4.48 -1.22 28.64
N ILE A 440 -5.06 -0.59 29.65
CA ILE A 440 -4.60 -0.62 31.05
C ILE A 440 -5.53 -1.53 31.83
N LYS A 441 -5.03 -2.73 32.16
CA LYS A 441 -5.80 -3.80 32.80
C LYS A 441 -6.32 -3.40 34.18
N SER A 442 -5.53 -2.69 34.99
CA SER A 442 -5.88 -2.31 36.35
C SER A 442 -7.04 -1.33 36.47
N THR A 443 -7.26 -0.50 35.44
CA THR A 443 -8.32 0.52 35.41
C THR A 443 -9.40 0.21 34.38
N ASN A 444 -9.22 -0.84 33.56
CA ASN A 444 -10.09 -1.17 32.43
C ASN A 444 -10.28 0.03 31.49
N THR A 445 -9.16 0.68 31.11
CA THR A 445 -9.18 1.89 30.27
C THR A 445 -8.34 1.71 29.01
N TRP A 446 -8.80 2.34 27.94
CA TRP A 446 -8.09 2.43 26.67
C TRP A 446 -7.45 3.81 26.51
N ILE A 447 -6.27 3.84 25.89
CA ILE A 447 -5.54 5.05 25.50
C ILE A 447 -5.21 4.91 24.02
N ASP A 448 -5.50 5.93 23.24
CA ASP A 448 -5.00 6.09 21.89
C ASP A 448 -3.56 6.64 21.95
N LEU A 449 -2.62 5.97 21.28
CA LEU A 449 -1.24 6.40 21.23
C LEU A 449 -0.98 7.13 19.91
N GLU A 450 -0.98 8.44 19.99
CA GLU A 450 -0.97 9.37 18.86
C GLU A 450 0.44 9.77 18.39
N ASP A 451 0.50 10.65 17.40
CA ASP A 451 1.71 11.24 16.80
C ASP A 451 2.57 10.26 15.98
N ILE A 452 1.90 9.28 15.33
CA ILE A 452 2.56 8.38 14.38
C ILE A 452 1.99 8.62 12.97
N PRO A 453 2.53 9.54 12.18
CA PRO A 453 1.98 9.93 10.88
C PRO A 453 2.34 8.89 9.81
N THR A 454 1.52 7.84 9.70
CA THR A 454 1.73 6.70 8.79
C THR A 454 0.50 6.38 7.93
N ASN A 455 -0.42 7.34 7.79
CA ASN A 455 -1.61 7.12 6.98
C ASN A 455 -1.29 6.89 5.52
N GLN A 456 -2.14 6.09 4.88
CA GLN A 456 -2.13 5.76 3.47
C GLN A 456 -3.09 6.71 2.74
N ILE A 457 -2.55 7.78 2.14
CA ILE A 457 -3.32 8.84 1.50
C ILE A 457 -3.61 8.48 0.05
N TYR A 458 -4.88 8.42 -0.33
CA TYR A 458 -5.33 8.33 -1.72
C TYR A 458 -5.34 9.70 -2.40
N ARG A 459 -5.92 10.70 -1.71
CA ARG A 459 -6.07 12.06 -2.22
C ARG A 459 -5.84 13.11 -1.14
N VAL A 460 -5.29 14.23 -1.54
CA VAL A 460 -5.20 15.43 -0.70
C VAL A 460 -6.15 16.50 -1.18
N GLY A 461 -6.59 17.39 -0.29
CA GLY A 461 -7.48 18.49 -0.61
C GLY A 461 -7.03 19.79 -0.01
N TYR A 462 -7.32 20.86 -0.72
CA TYR A 462 -7.10 22.23 -0.27
C TYR A 462 -8.41 23.01 -0.28
N ASN A 463 -8.74 23.61 0.87
CA ASN A 463 -9.89 24.47 1.03
C ASN A 463 -9.43 25.92 1.16
N LEU A 464 -9.73 26.76 0.16
CA LEU A 464 -9.30 28.16 0.14
C LEU A 464 -9.92 29.02 1.25
N HIS A 465 -11.01 28.55 1.90
CA HIS A 465 -11.65 29.22 3.02
C HIS A 465 -11.00 28.90 4.38
N GLU A 466 -10.21 27.82 4.46
CA GLU A 466 -9.62 27.29 5.69
C GLU A 466 -8.13 26.97 5.44
N GLN A 467 -7.35 28.05 5.28
CA GLN A 467 -5.95 27.95 4.82
C GLN A 467 -5.02 27.18 5.76
N ASP A 468 -5.36 27.11 7.05
CA ASP A 468 -4.59 26.40 8.07
C ASP A 468 -4.97 24.92 8.20
N LEU A 469 -6.02 24.47 7.49
CA LEU A 469 -6.43 23.07 7.48
C LEU A 469 -5.93 22.36 6.23
N TYR A 470 -5.46 21.13 6.44
CA TYR A 470 -5.22 20.15 5.42
C TYR A 470 -6.35 19.13 5.41
N TYR A 471 -6.61 18.56 4.25
CA TYR A 471 -7.64 17.56 4.06
C TYR A 471 -7.04 16.34 3.36
N GLY A 472 -7.46 15.14 3.77
CA GLY A 472 -7.02 13.89 3.17
C GLY A 472 -8.15 12.88 3.05
N GLY A 473 -8.15 12.16 1.93
CA GLY A 473 -8.89 10.92 1.76
C GLY A 473 -7.95 9.74 2.01
N LEU A 474 -8.28 8.88 2.97
CA LEU A 474 -7.40 7.87 3.54
C LEU A 474 -7.98 6.47 3.40
N GLN A 475 -7.12 5.49 3.19
CA GLN A 475 -7.50 4.09 3.31
C GLN A 475 -7.89 3.80 4.78
N ASP A 476 -9.01 3.11 4.98
CA ASP A 476 -9.58 2.66 6.26
C ASP A 476 -9.97 3.78 7.25
N ASN A 477 -9.44 4.98 7.07
CA ASN A 477 -9.58 6.12 7.99
C ASN A 477 -10.48 7.26 7.47
N GLY A 478 -11.14 7.06 6.34
CA GLY A 478 -12.13 7.99 5.81
C GLY A 478 -11.57 9.29 5.25
N THR A 479 -12.44 10.28 5.14
CA THR A 479 -12.06 11.66 4.83
C THR A 479 -11.78 12.42 6.12
N THR A 480 -10.63 13.06 6.21
CA THR A 480 -10.15 13.73 7.41
C THR A 480 -9.76 15.17 7.14
N SER A 481 -9.81 15.98 8.18
CA SER A 481 -9.25 17.34 8.16
C SER A 481 -8.53 17.64 9.46
N GLY A 482 -7.46 18.43 9.40
CA GLY A 482 -6.71 18.76 10.60
C GLY A 482 -5.79 19.95 10.44
N ASN A 483 -5.39 20.48 11.58
CA ASN A 483 -4.56 21.66 11.67
C ASN A 483 -3.09 21.29 11.41
N LYS A 484 -2.45 21.99 10.47
CA LYS A 484 -1.04 21.82 10.10
C LYS A 484 -0.03 21.99 11.24
N PHE A 485 -0.43 22.58 12.37
CA PHE A 485 0.47 22.86 13.51
C PHE A 485 0.45 21.76 14.58
N ILE A 486 -0.57 20.89 14.59
CA ILE A 486 -0.77 19.87 15.61
C ILE A 486 -1.13 18.55 14.91
N LEU A 487 -0.18 17.61 14.91
CA LEU A 487 -0.35 16.30 14.25
C LEU A 487 -1.49 15.46 14.84
N SER A 488 -1.77 15.63 16.13
CA SER A 488 -2.84 14.93 16.87
C SER A 488 -4.18 15.67 16.89
N ASN A 489 -4.35 16.71 16.07
CA ASN A 489 -5.61 17.47 15.98
C ASN A 489 -6.26 17.31 14.62
N TRP A 490 -6.60 16.07 14.29
CA TRP A 490 -7.28 15.69 13.06
C TRP A 490 -8.60 15.01 13.34
N ASP A 491 -9.63 15.43 12.62
CA ASP A 491 -10.97 14.88 12.73
C ASP A 491 -11.31 14.04 11.51
N ARG A 492 -11.89 12.86 11.71
CA ARG A 492 -12.54 12.09 10.67
C ARG A 492 -13.90 12.70 10.36
N ILE A 493 -13.99 13.44 9.26
CA ILE A 493 -15.21 14.17 8.88
C ILE A 493 -16.19 13.30 8.09
N TYR A 494 -15.73 12.22 7.46
CA TYR A 494 -16.56 11.23 6.79
C TYR A 494 -15.91 9.84 6.83
N GLY A 495 -16.73 8.77 6.90
CA GLY A 495 -16.24 7.40 7.07
C GLY A 495 -15.98 6.63 5.78
N GLY A 496 -15.69 5.32 5.89
CA GLY A 496 -15.26 4.44 4.80
C GLY A 496 -13.80 4.69 4.42
N ASP A 497 -13.36 4.29 3.21
CA ASP A 497 -12.16 4.83 2.59
C ASP A 497 -12.49 6.22 2.04
N GLY A 498 -11.67 7.20 2.37
CA GLY A 498 -11.81 8.54 1.84
C GLY A 498 -11.00 8.72 0.55
N PHE A 499 -11.48 9.58 -0.34
CA PHE A 499 -10.82 9.87 -1.62
C PHE A 499 -10.87 11.36 -1.94
N GLN A 500 -11.25 11.68 -3.19
CA GLN A 500 -11.33 13.04 -3.68
C GLN A 500 -12.25 13.91 -2.82
N MET A 501 -11.86 15.16 -2.64
CA MET A 501 -12.69 16.21 -2.05
C MET A 501 -12.85 17.38 -3.03
N ALA A 502 -13.98 18.07 -2.95
CA ALA A 502 -14.20 19.27 -3.73
C ALA A 502 -14.89 20.33 -2.86
N PHE A 503 -14.33 21.53 -2.84
CA PHE A 503 -14.81 22.64 -2.02
C PHE A 503 -15.48 23.71 -2.90
N ASN A 504 -16.62 24.24 -2.44
CA ASN A 504 -17.24 25.36 -3.13
C ASN A 504 -16.38 26.62 -2.96
N GLN A 505 -16.06 27.27 -4.05
CA GLN A 505 -15.16 28.44 -4.07
C GLN A 505 -15.78 29.71 -3.42
N LYS A 506 -17.09 29.74 -3.21
CA LYS A 506 -17.82 30.92 -2.70
C LYS A 506 -18.48 30.68 -1.34
N ASP A 507 -18.82 29.43 -1.03
CA ASP A 507 -19.55 29.06 0.18
C ASP A 507 -18.79 27.98 0.95
N PRO A 508 -18.15 28.33 2.10
CA PRO A 508 -17.37 27.36 2.89
C PRO A 508 -18.23 26.28 3.54
N THR A 509 -19.55 26.46 3.58
CA THR A 509 -20.48 25.49 4.19
C THR A 509 -20.94 24.41 3.20
N ILE A 510 -20.38 24.42 1.96
CA ILE A 510 -20.69 23.44 0.92
C ILE A 510 -19.39 22.80 0.44
N PHE A 511 -19.25 21.50 0.67
CA PHE A 511 -18.17 20.70 0.14
C PHE A 511 -18.62 19.26 -0.12
N TYR A 512 -17.79 18.50 -0.80
CA TYR A 512 -18.07 17.14 -1.21
C TYR A 512 -16.97 16.21 -0.75
N ALA A 513 -17.37 15.03 -0.29
CA ALA A 513 -16.49 13.92 -0.01
C ALA A 513 -17.12 12.64 -0.56
N GLU A 514 -16.35 11.59 -0.67
CA GLU A 514 -16.85 10.30 -1.09
C GLU A 514 -16.25 9.17 -0.25
N TYR A 515 -16.92 8.02 -0.25
CA TYR A 515 -16.34 6.74 0.06
C TYR A 515 -16.42 5.82 -1.15
N GLN A 516 -15.92 4.62 -1.04
CA GLN A 516 -15.63 3.68 -2.13
C GLN A 516 -16.65 3.69 -3.27
N ASN A 517 -16.15 3.59 -4.52
CA ASN A 517 -16.97 3.43 -5.72
C ASN A 517 -17.93 4.60 -6.00
N GLY A 518 -17.48 5.82 -5.72
CA GLY A 518 -18.23 7.05 -6.02
C GLY A 518 -19.53 7.16 -5.24
N ALA A 519 -19.53 6.71 -4.00
CA ALA A 519 -20.62 6.98 -3.07
C ALA A 519 -20.54 8.44 -2.57
N LEU A 520 -20.69 9.36 -3.52
CA LEU A 520 -20.52 10.80 -3.35
C LEU A 520 -21.54 11.38 -2.37
N GLN A 521 -21.06 12.19 -1.45
CA GLN A 521 -21.81 12.89 -0.41
C GLN A 521 -21.56 14.38 -0.53
N GLN A 522 -22.56 15.16 -0.20
CA GLN A 522 -22.46 16.61 -0.09
C GLN A 522 -22.64 17.03 1.38
N TYR A 523 -21.71 17.77 1.92
CA TYR A 523 -21.92 18.57 3.12
C TYR A 523 -22.58 19.87 2.72
N TYR A 524 -23.76 20.15 3.26
CA TYR A 524 -24.57 21.30 2.89
C TYR A 524 -25.13 21.95 4.14
N HIS A 525 -24.59 23.12 4.51
CA HIS A 525 -25.03 23.91 5.67
C HIS A 525 -25.17 23.08 6.97
N GLY A 526 -24.15 22.31 7.31
CA GLY A 526 -24.10 21.53 8.53
C GLY A 526 -24.63 20.08 8.44
N ASN A 527 -25.11 19.63 7.28
CA ASN A 527 -25.69 18.30 7.13
C ASN A 527 -25.12 17.54 5.93
N TRP A 528 -24.81 16.26 6.14
CA TRP A 528 -24.47 15.35 5.07
C TRP A 528 -25.70 14.85 4.33
N ARG A 529 -25.60 14.76 3.00
CA ARG A 529 -26.65 14.18 2.17
C ARG A 529 -26.08 13.44 0.98
N GLY A 530 -26.70 12.32 0.57
CA GLY A 530 -26.31 11.56 -0.61
C GLY A 530 -26.44 12.41 -1.88
N PHE A 531 -25.43 12.39 -2.74
CA PHE A 531 -25.35 13.22 -3.93
C PHE A 531 -25.14 12.43 -5.23
N THR A 532 -25.73 11.24 -5.33
CA THR A 532 -25.53 10.28 -6.44
C THR A 532 -26.74 10.08 -7.34
N ARG A 533 -27.87 10.78 -7.11
CA ARG A 533 -29.10 10.59 -7.88
C ARG A 533 -28.90 10.86 -9.37
N GLY A 534 -29.14 9.85 -10.22
CA GLY A 534 -28.94 9.94 -11.67
C GLY A 534 -27.51 9.70 -12.16
N LEU A 535 -26.55 9.51 -11.26
CA LEU A 535 -25.18 9.19 -11.59
C LEU A 535 -25.08 7.70 -11.93
N GLY A 536 -25.12 7.39 -13.22
CA GLY A 536 -25.08 6.02 -13.75
C GLY A 536 -23.69 5.55 -14.14
N GLY A 537 -23.62 4.31 -14.67
CA GLY A 537 -22.40 3.71 -15.20
C GLY A 537 -21.45 3.15 -14.13
N ASN A 538 -20.36 2.54 -14.60
CA ASN A 538 -19.31 2.03 -13.73
C ASN A 538 -18.54 3.20 -13.12
N LYS A 539 -18.29 3.11 -11.83
CA LYS A 539 -17.53 4.10 -11.09
C LYS A 539 -16.17 3.50 -10.70
N ASN A 540 -15.14 4.32 -10.68
CA ASN A 540 -13.85 3.92 -10.16
C ASN A 540 -13.91 3.77 -8.64
N TRP A 541 -13.01 2.99 -8.07
CA TRP A 541 -12.80 2.92 -6.62
C TRP A 541 -12.51 4.31 -6.04
N ASP A 542 -11.56 5.01 -6.65
CA ASP A 542 -11.22 6.43 -6.45
C ASP A 542 -11.94 7.24 -7.55
N PHE A 543 -13.13 7.73 -7.26
CA PHE A 543 -14.06 8.30 -8.25
C PHE A 543 -13.73 9.76 -8.57
N PRO A 544 -13.39 10.12 -9.82
CA PRO A 544 -12.97 11.49 -10.14
C PRO A 544 -14.16 12.46 -10.25
N TYR A 545 -14.09 13.55 -9.50
CA TYR A 545 -15.00 14.68 -9.62
C TYR A 545 -14.31 16.00 -9.25
N MET A 546 -14.86 17.13 -9.65
CA MET A 546 -14.34 18.46 -9.36
C MET A 546 -15.43 19.53 -9.41
N MET A 547 -15.23 20.62 -8.66
CA MET A 547 -16.01 21.84 -8.90
C MET A 547 -15.65 22.43 -10.25
N SER A 548 -16.65 22.92 -10.97
CA SER A 548 -16.37 23.67 -12.21
C SER A 548 -15.58 24.94 -11.88
N ARG A 549 -14.49 25.15 -12.60
CA ARG A 549 -13.61 26.32 -12.41
C ARG A 549 -14.28 27.66 -12.71
N PHE A 550 -15.37 27.65 -13.52
CA PHE A 550 -16.08 28.86 -13.97
C PHE A 550 -17.43 29.05 -13.29
N ASN A 551 -17.94 28.02 -12.64
CA ASN A 551 -19.25 28.07 -12.03
C ASN A 551 -19.27 27.30 -10.71
N SER A 552 -19.18 28.03 -9.61
CA SER A 552 -19.24 27.48 -8.25
C SER A 552 -20.57 26.78 -7.91
N GLN A 553 -21.55 26.79 -8.81
CA GLN A 553 -22.84 26.11 -8.69
C GLN A 553 -22.88 24.80 -9.51
N LYS A 554 -21.74 24.32 -10.03
CA LYS A 554 -21.68 23.08 -10.82
C LYS A 554 -20.56 22.17 -10.36
N LEU A 555 -20.89 20.89 -10.18
CA LEU A 555 -19.95 19.80 -10.01
C LEU A 555 -19.88 18.99 -11.31
N ILE A 556 -18.69 18.55 -11.68
CA ILE A 556 -18.40 17.68 -12.83
C ILE A 556 -17.88 16.37 -12.28
N ALA A 557 -18.35 15.22 -12.78
CA ALA A 557 -17.93 13.90 -12.30
C ALA A 557 -17.79 12.88 -13.44
N GLY A 558 -16.93 11.88 -13.26
CA GLY A 558 -16.64 10.87 -14.27
C GLY A 558 -16.91 9.43 -13.81
N SER A 559 -17.93 8.76 -14.36
CA SER A 559 -18.14 7.31 -14.22
C SER A 559 -17.72 6.59 -15.52
N SER A 560 -18.64 5.92 -16.21
CA SER A 560 -18.45 5.54 -17.63
C SER A 560 -18.68 6.70 -18.59
N GLN A 561 -19.28 7.75 -18.10
CA GLN A 561 -19.61 9.01 -18.80
C GLN A 561 -19.22 10.18 -17.92
N ILE A 562 -19.09 11.36 -18.49
CA ILE A 562 -18.99 12.61 -17.75
C ILE A 562 -20.40 13.13 -17.47
N TYR A 563 -20.59 13.54 -16.22
CA TYR A 563 -21.84 14.09 -15.69
C TYR A 563 -21.63 15.48 -15.11
N VAL A 564 -22.70 16.26 -15.08
CA VAL A 564 -22.75 17.53 -14.35
C VAL A 564 -23.98 17.59 -13.46
N ASN A 565 -23.85 18.26 -12.33
CA ASN A 565 -24.96 18.52 -11.42
C ASN A 565 -24.90 19.95 -10.88
N PRO A 566 -26.02 20.73 -10.91
CA PRO A 566 -26.13 21.97 -10.15
C PRO A 566 -26.21 21.66 -8.67
N ILE A 567 -25.44 22.40 -7.84
CA ILE A 567 -25.29 22.10 -6.41
C ILE A 567 -26.45 22.54 -5.53
N ASP A 568 -27.26 23.49 -5.99
CA ASP A 568 -28.35 24.11 -5.20
C ASP A 568 -29.60 23.23 -5.06
N THR A 569 -29.68 22.20 -5.88
CA THR A 569 -30.83 21.30 -5.90
C THR A 569 -30.41 19.86 -5.78
N ILE A 570 -31.26 19.02 -5.15
CA ILE A 570 -31.11 17.55 -5.24
C ILE A 570 -31.54 17.10 -6.65
N ALA A 571 -31.13 17.83 -7.67
CA ALA A 571 -31.39 17.50 -9.06
C ALA A 571 -30.61 16.22 -9.42
N ALA A 572 -31.11 15.47 -10.39
CA ALA A 572 -30.38 14.34 -10.90
C ALA A 572 -29.18 14.81 -11.74
N TRP A 573 -28.07 14.07 -11.64
CA TRP A 573 -26.92 14.23 -12.52
C TRP A 573 -27.32 14.07 -13.99
N THR A 574 -26.79 14.91 -14.85
CA THR A 574 -27.04 14.88 -16.29
C THR A 574 -25.76 14.47 -17.00
N ALA A 575 -25.86 13.44 -17.86
CA ALA A 575 -24.71 13.04 -18.69
C ALA A 575 -24.46 14.08 -19.79
N ILE A 576 -23.19 14.48 -19.95
CA ILE A 576 -22.71 15.41 -20.98
C ILE A 576 -21.72 14.74 -21.95
N SER A 577 -21.53 13.45 -21.86
CA SER A 577 -20.69 12.68 -22.78
C SER A 577 -21.38 11.37 -23.20
N PRO A 578 -20.96 10.78 -24.33
CA PRO A 578 -21.23 9.36 -24.61
C PRO A 578 -20.50 8.47 -23.60
N ASN A 579 -20.67 7.14 -23.70
CA ASN A 579 -19.88 6.18 -22.92
C ASN A 579 -18.43 6.22 -23.40
N LEU A 580 -17.52 6.73 -22.57
CA LEU A 580 -16.09 6.93 -22.88
C LEU A 580 -15.23 5.68 -22.67
N VAL A 581 -15.81 4.62 -22.09
CA VAL A 581 -15.11 3.37 -21.75
C VAL A 581 -15.56 2.18 -22.61
N SER A 582 -16.37 2.41 -23.62
CA SER A 582 -16.94 1.37 -24.50
C SER A 582 -15.87 0.63 -25.33
N VAL A 583 -14.72 1.26 -25.59
CA VAL A 583 -13.61 0.68 -26.34
C VAL A 583 -12.38 0.63 -25.47
N ALA A 584 -11.84 -0.58 -25.29
CA ALA A 584 -10.64 -0.79 -24.49
C ALA A 584 -9.40 -0.79 -25.39
N ARG A 585 -8.40 0.02 -25.03
CA ARG A 585 -7.02 -0.05 -25.56
C ARG A 585 -6.14 -0.87 -24.64
N TYR A 586 -6.46 -0.90 -23.34
CA TYR A 586 -5.76 -1.58 -22.28
C TYR A 586 -6.75 -2.41 -21.47
N PRO A 587 -6.54 -3.71 -21.27
CA PRO A 587 -7.46 -4.54 -20.50
C PRO A 587 -7.35 -4.20 -19.02
N SER A 588 -8.44 -3.76 -18.39
CA SER A 588 -8.52 -3.51 -16.96
C SER A 588 -8.94 -4.78 -16.19
N ARG A 589 -8.57 -4.87 -14.91
CA ARG A 589 -9.07 -5.87 -13.95
C ARG A 589 -10.33 -5.37 -13.25
N SER A 590 -10.38 -4.07 -12.98
CA SER A 590 -11.55 -3.39 -12.45
C SER A 590 -12.58 -3.11 -13.53
N ASN A 591 -13.78 -2.70 -13.12
CA ASN A 591 -14.81 -2.25 -14.06
C ASN A 591 -14.32 -1.01 -14.84
N PRO A 592 -14.41 -1.03 -16.19
CA PRO A 592 -14.00 0.11 -17.00
C PRO A 592 -14.72 1.40 -16.57
N SER A 593 -13.93 2.40 -16.19
CA SER A 593 -14.42 3.68 -15.67
C SER A 593 -13.45 4.83 -16.02
N ILE A 594 -13.88 6.04 -15.82
CA ILE A 594 -13.03 7.23 -15.87
C ILE A 594 -12.20 7.27 -14.59
N THR A 595 -10.91 7.57 -14.73
CA THR A 595 -9.93 7.60 -13.62
C THR A 595 -9.54 9.00 -13.22
N THR A 596 -9.64 9.93 -14.17
CA THR A 596 -9.19 11.32 -13.99
C THR A 596 -9.92 12.21 -14.96
N LEU A 597 -10.17 13.45 -14.55
CA LEU A 597 -10.76 14.48 -15.40
C LEU A 597 -10.22 15.88 -15.04
N ASP A 598 -10.21 16.77 -15.99
CA ASP A 598 -9.85 18.17 -15.75
C ASP A 598 -10.66 19.09 -16.68
N GLN A 599 -11.09 20.24 -16.14
CA GLN A 599 -11.66 21.33 -16.93
C GLN A 599 -10.59 22.40 -17.16
N SER A 600 -10.42 22.85 -18.38
CA SER A 600 -9.46 23.90 -18.70
C SER A 600 -9.63 25.11 -17.76
N PRO A 601 -8.55 25.68 -17.23
CA PRO A 601 -8.64 26.88 -16.38
C PRO A 601 -8.95 28.17 -17.15
N ILE A 602 -8.90 28.15 -18.48
CA ILE A 602 -9.06 29.32 -19.35
C ILE A 602 -10.24 29.23 -20.33
N ASP A 603 -10.90 28.07 -20.42
CA ASP A 603 -12.11 27.90 -21.26
C ASP A 603 -13.04 26.85 -20.61
N SER A 604 -14.21 27.28 -20.21
CA SER A 604 -15.22 26.45 -19.55
C SER A 604 -15.74 25.29 -20.41
N ASN A 605 -15.61 25.35 -21.71
CA ASN A 605 -16.10 24.36 -22.67
C ASN A 605 -15.11 23.20 -22.86
N VAL A 606 -13.86 23.37 -22.43
CA VAL A 606 -12.81 22.38 -22.65
C VAL A 606 -12.71 21.48 -21.44
N ILE A 607 -13.00 20.20 -21.65
CA ILE A 607 -12.87 19.13 -20.64
C ILE A 607 -12.05 18.00 -21.25
N ILE A 608 -11.13 17.45 -20.45
CA ILE A 608 -10.32 16.26 -20.77
C ILE A 608 -10.55 15.19 -19.72
N ALA A 609 -10.58 13.92 -20.12
CA ALA A 609 -10.78 12.78 -19.23
C ALA A 609 -9.91 11.58 -19.63
N GLY A 610 -9.38 10.89 -18.64
CA GLY A 610 -8.63 9.65 -18.79
C GLY A 610 -9.41 8.45 -18.23
N THR A 611 -9.10 7.24 -18.70
CA THR A 611 -9.84 6.02 -18.35
C THR A 611 -8.94 4.88 -17.91
N VAL A 612 -9.47 3.95 -17.12
CA VAL A 612 -8.81 2.69 -16.72
C VAL A 612 -8.32 1.92 -17.94
N ASN A 613 -9.09 1.89 -19.00
CA ASN A 613 -8.80 1.12 -20.22
C ASN A 613 -7.94 1.86 -21.25
N GLY A 614 -7.21 2.89 -20.83
CA GLY A 614 -6.14 3.54 -21.59
C GLY A 614 -6.58 4.54 -22.64
N ASN A 615 -7.76 5.10 -22.53
CA ASN A 615 -8.23 6.16 -23.41
C ASN A 615 -8.14 7.54 -22.79
N VAL A 616 -7.78 8.52 -23.61
CA VAL A 616 -7.92 9.95 -23.31
C VAL A 616 -8.97 10.53 -24.23
N TRP A 617 -9.93 11.21 -23.63
CA TRP A 617 -11.05 11.85 -24.35
C TRP A 617 -11.08 13.33 -24.04
N MET A 618 -11.49 14.13 -24.99
CA MET A 618 -11.69 15.56 -24.78
C MET A 618 -12.90 16.12 -25.53
N THR A 619 -13.41 17.24 -25.04
CA THR A 619 -14.34 18.12 -25.76
C THR A 619 -13.87 19.57 -25.70
N LYS A 620 -14.32 20.39 -26.67
CA LYS A 620 -14.24 21.87 -26.69
C LYS A 620 -15.62 22.51 -26.77
N GLN A 621 -16.67 21.75 -26.53
CA GLN A 621 -18.07 22.18 -26.67
C GLN A 621 -18.88 21.77 -25.43
N PHE A 622 -18.24 21.58 -24.28
CA PHE A 622 -18.79 21.19 -23.00
C PHE A 622 -19.55 19.84 -23.01
N ASP A 623 -20.75 19.82 -23.65
CA ASP A 623 -21.67 18.67 -23.69
C ASP A 623 -21.74 17.95 -25.05
N MET A 624 -20.95 18.39 -26.02
CA MET A 624 -20.93 17.84 -27.38
C MET A 624 -19.49 17.61 -27.88
N GLY A 625 -19.36 16.92 -29.00
CA GLY A 625 -18.10 16.84 -29.75
C GLY A 625 -16.96 16.08 -29.03
N TRP A 626 -17.29 15.13 -28.17
CA TRP A 626 -16.28 14.29 -27.49
C TRP A 626 -15.49 13.48 -28.51
N THR A 627 -14.18 13.63 -28.46
CA THR A 627 -13.23 12.96 -29.36
C THR A 627 -12.23 12.16 -28.57
N ASN A 628 -11.96 10.92 -29.00
CA ASN A 628 -10.85 10.14 -28.47
C ASN A 628 -9.54 10.69 -29.04
N VAL A 629 -8.67 11.15 -28.16
CA VAL A 629 -7.41 11.79 -28.48
C VAL A 629 -6.21 10.97 -28.00
N SER A 630 -6.36 9.65 -27.88
CA SER A 630 -5.32 8.74 -27.39
C SER A 630 -4.24 8.40 -28.43
N ASN A 631 -4.23 9.05 -29.58
CA ASN A 631 -3.29 8.78 -30.67
C ASN A 631 -1.84 8.81 -30.18
N ASN A 632 -1.04 7.80 -30.55
CA ASN A 632 0.35 7.59 -30.21
C ASN A 632 0.70 7.58 -28.69
N LEU A 633 -0.30 7.57 -27.80
CA LEU A 633 -0.06 7.23 -26.40
C LEU A 633 0.09 5.71 -26.22
N PRO A 634 0.91 5.25 -25.27
CA PRO A 634 0.92 3.84 -24.88
C PRO A 634 -0.47 3.39 -24.42
N ALA A 635 -0.79 2.11 -24.63
CA ALA A 635 -1.95 1.49 -24.03
C ALA A 635 -1.64 1.17 -22.56
N ALA A 636 -2.11 2.02 -21.64
CA ALA A 636 -1.83 1.93 -20.21
C ALA A 636 -2.94 2.64 -19.42
N TYR A 637 -3.02 2.39 -18.12
CA TYR A 637 -3.92 3.08 -17.21
C TYR A 637 -3.61 4.59 -17.21
N ILE A 638 -4.61 5.44 -17.42
CA ILE A 638 -4.42 6.91 -17.36
C ILE A 638 -4.49 7.35 -15.90
N THR A 639 -3.37 7.80 -15.35
CA THR A 639 -3.28 8.19 -13.94
C THR A 639 -3.68 9.63 -13.70
N SER A 640 -3.32 10.54 -14.63
CA SER A 640 -3.69 11.96 -14.54
C SER A 640 -3.84 12.59 -15.91
N VAL A 641 -4.77 13.54 -16.04
CA VAL A 641 -4.88 14.47 -17.16
C VAL A 641 -4.95 15.88 -16.63
N LYS A 642 -4.25 16.82 -17.27
CA LYS A 642 -4.25 18.26 -16.89
C LYS A 642 -4.28 19.14 -18.13
N SER A 643 -4.98 20.26 -18.02
CA SER A 643 -5.05 21.31 -19.04
C SER A 643 -4.01 22.41 -18.76
N SER A 644 -3.50 23.00 -19.80
CA SER A 644 -2.63 24.18 -19.73
C SER A 644 -3.35 25.40 -19.13
N TYR A 645 -2.63 26.21 -18.35
CA TYR A 645 -3.10 27.51 -17.88
C TYR A 645 -2.92 28.63 -18.92
N LEU A 646 -2.29 28.33 -20.06
CA LEU A 646 -1.92 29.36 -21.06
C LEU A 646 -2.57 29.12 -22.43
N ASN A 647 -2.91 27.87 -22.78
CA ASN A 647 -3.34 27.53 -24.12
C ASN A 647 -4.37 26.38 -24.11
N THR A 648 -5.56 26.62 -24.65
CA THR A 648 -6.65 25.65 -24.75
C THR A 648 -6.38 24.45 -25.66
N ASN A 649 -5.25 24.43 -26.38
CA ASN A 649 -4.81 23.32 -27.23
C ASN A 649 -3.74 22.45 -26.56
N THR A 650 -3.23 22.86 -25.37
CA THR A 650 -2.16 22.18 -24.68
C THR A 650 -2.69 21.38 -23.49
N PHE A 651 -2.33 20.10 -23.46
CA PHE A 651 -2.73 19.14 -22.44
C PHE A 651 -1.53 18.29 -22.01
N TYR A 652 -1.65 17.75 -20.83
CA TYR A 652 -0.67 16.85 -20.22
C TYR A 652 -1.36 15.57 -19.73
N THR A 653 -0.67 14.46 -19.79
CA THR A 653 -1.16 13.20 -19.23
C THR A 653 -0.04 12.34 -18.69
N SER A 654 -0.31 11.63 -17.61
CA SER A 654 0.55 10.57 -17.09
C SER A 654 -0.18 9.23 -17.14
N LEU A 655 0.61 8.14 -17.27
CA LEU A 655 0.08 6.80 -17.39
C LEU A 655 0.92 5.81 -16.58
N SER A 656 0.27 4.73 -16.14
CA SER A 656 0.94 3.58 -15.55
C SER A 656 0.82 2.36 -16.48
N GLY A 657 1.95 1.91 -17.01
CA GLY A 657 2.05 0.70 -17.82
C GLY A 657 2.42 -0.55 -17.04
N HIS A 658 2.45 -0.46 -15.73
CA HIS A 658 3.01 -1.45 -14.82
C HIS A 658 2.44 -2.86 -15.03
N ARG A 659 1.13 -2.98 -15.21
CA ARG A 659 0.47 -4.27 -15.46
C ARG A 659 1.04 -5.06 -16.65
N GLY A 660 1.62 -4.36 -17.63
CA GLY A 660 2.30 -4.96 -18.79
C GLY A 660 3.79 -5.18 -18.58
N ASN A 661 4.30 -5.18 -17.34
CA ASN A 661 5.73 -5.15 -17.02
C ASN A 661 6.46 -3.97 -17.70
N ASN A 662 5.76 -2.87 -17.91
CA ASN A 662 6.33 -1.67 -18.47
C ASN A 662 6.37 -0.58 -17.39
N PHE A 663 7.57 -0.31 -16.89
CA PHE A 663 7.82 0.57 -15.75
C PHE A 663 8.23 1.99 -16.18
N ASN A 664 8.16 2.32 -17.47
CA ASN A 664 8.50 3.66 -17.94
C ASN A 664 7.67 4.74 -17.22
N ALA A 665 8.32 5.85 -16.90
CA ALA A 665 7.68 7.03 -16.38
C ALA A 665 6.92 7.74 -17.50
N TYR A 666 5.74 7.27 -17.83
CA TYR A 666 4.93 7.82 -18.90
C TYR A 666 4.35 9.17 -18.54
N VAL A 667 4.96 10.24 -19.05
CA VAL A 667 4.45 11.61 -19.01
C VAL A 667 4.47 12.18 -20.42
N TYR A 668 3.35 12.73 -20.87
CA TYR A 668 3.17 13.22 -22.22
C TYR A 668 2.57 14.62 -22.24
N LYS A 669 2.94 15.39 -23.28
CA LYS A 669 2.38 16.71 -23.60
C LYS A 669 1.86 16.72 -25.02
N SER A 670 0.65 17.26 -25.20
CA SER A 670 0.11 17.65 -26.51
C SER A 670 0.02 19.16 -26.59
N THR A 671 0.32 19.74 -27.76
CA THR A 671 0.14 21.17 -28.05
C THR A 671 -0.86 21.42 -29.17
N ASN A 672 -1.53 20.38 -29.63
CA ASN A 672 -2.43 20.38 -30.76
C ASN A 672 -3.77 19.65 -30.47
N SER A 673 -4.31 19.84 -29.27
CA SER A 673 -5.61 19.28 -28.86
C SER A 673 -5.64 17.75 -28.87
N GLY A 674 -4.52 17.10 -28.51
CA GLY A 674 -4.43 15.65 -28.44
C GLY A 674 -4.30 14.94 -29.78
N LEU A 675 -4.16 15.68 -30.91
CA LEU A 675 -3.89 15.06 -32.21
C LEU A 675 -2.58 14.29 -32.21
N SER A 676 -1.61 14.75 -31.44
CA SER A 676 -0.37 14.01 -31.15
C SER A 676 0.16 14.35 -29.76
N TRP A 677 0.89 13.42 -29.19
CA TRP A 677 1.51 13.51 -27.88
C TRP A 677 3.02 13.29 -27.99
N ASN A 678 3.78 14.12 -27.31
CA ASN A 678 5.22 13.99 -27.19
C ASN A 678 5.56 13.57 -25.77
N SER A 679 6.45 12.60 -25.62
CA SER A 679 6.98 12.24 -24.31
C SER A 679 7.76 13.41 -23.72
N ILE A 680 7.50 13.69 -22.45
CA ILE A 680 8.23 14.65 -21.63
C ILE A 680 8.77 13.96 -20.37
N GLN A 681 9.04 12.67 -20.49
CA GLN A 681 9.61 11.84 -19.43
C GLN A 681 10.98 12.38 -18.97
N GLY A 682 11.78 12.94 -19.90
CA GLY A 682 13.12 13.43 -19.61
C GLY A 682 13.99 12.36 -18.93
N ASP A 683 14.53 12.71 -17.80
CA ASP A 683 15.35 11.87 -16.94
C ASP A 683 14.64 11.37 -15.66
N LEU A 684 13.31 11.35 -15.66
CA LEU A 684 12.55 10.70 -14.59
C LEU A 684 13.00 9.25 -14.39
N PRO A 685 13.06 8.75 -13.14
CA PRO A 685 13.22 7.33 -12.87
C PRO A 685 12.20 6.49 -13.65
N ASN A 686 12.61 5.32 -14.13
CA ASN A 686 11.72 4.40 -14.84
C ASN A 686 10.77 3.69 -13.87
N LEU A 687 9.87 4.45 -13.29
CA LEU A 687 8.86 4.00 -12.34
C LEU A 687 7.53 4.67 -12.67
N PRO A 688 6.39 4.03 -12.36
CA PRO A 688 5.07 4.57 -12.65
C PRO A 688 4.84 5.95 -12.05
N VAL A 689 4.22 6.83 -12.82
CA VAL A 689 3.77 8.15 -12.39
C VAL A 689 2.30 8.08 -12.01
N TYR A 690 1.95 8.50 -10.80
CA TYR A 690 0.61 8.39 -10.25
C TYR A 690 -0.19 9.67 -10.32
N ASP A 691 0.48 10.81 -10.28
CA ASP A 691 -0.14 12.10 -10.52
C ASP A 691 0.82 13.07 -11.22
N LEU A 692 0.23 14.03 -11.90
CA LEU A 692 0.90 15.10 -12.62
C LEU A 692 0.21 16.42 -12.30
N LEU A 693 0.99 17.44 -11.95
CA LEU A 693 0.49 18.78 -11.65
C LEU A 693 1.20 19.81 -12.54
N VAL A 694 0.43 20.73 -13.11
CA VAL A 694 0.94 21.90 -13.86
C VAL A 694 0.88 23.10 -12.94
N TYR A 695 1.98 23.84 -12.80
CA TYR A 695 2.03 25.02 -11.94
C TYR A 695 1.11 26.13 -12.47
N PRO A 696 0.20 26.65 -11.63
CA PRO A 696 -0.74 27.66 -12.07
C PRO A 696 -0.06 28.98 -12.44
N GLY A 697 -0.48 29.60 -13.52
CA GLY A 697 -0.36 31.05 -13.74
C GLY A 697 0.90 31.60 -14.36
N LYS A 698 1.99 30.88 -14.64
CA LYS A 698 3.17 31.57 -15.17
C LYS A 698 3.85 30.97 -16.39
N LYS A 699 3.95 29.71 -16.51
CA LYS A 699 4.52 29.03 -17.69
C LYS A 699 4.20 27.54 -17.57
N ASP A 700 3.63 26.95 -18.57
CA ASP A 700 3.48 25.51 -18.71
C ASP A 700 4.81 24.71 -18.67
N SER A 701 5.90 25.34 -18.31
CA SER A 701 7.20 24.72 -18.18
C SER A 701 7.48 24.20 -16.78
N ILE A 702 6.68 24.59 -15.77
CA ILE A 702 6.85 24.12 -14.39
C ILE A 702 5.84 23.04 -14.13
N LEU A 703 6.35 21.83 -13.92
CA LEU A 703 5.56 20.61 -13.73
C LEU A 703 6.04 19.87 -12.49
N PHE A 704 5.11 19.14 -11.84
CA PHE A 704 5.40 18.24 -10.74
C PHE A 704 4.81 16.87 -11.03
N VAL A 705 5.49 15.82 -10.60
CA VAL A 705 4.96 14.46 -10.63
C VAL A 705 5.16 13.76 -9.31
N GLY A 706 4.13 13.02 -8.87
CA GLY A 706 4.20 12.01 -7.83
C GLY A 706 4.40 10.64 -8.46
N ASN A 707 5.38 9.89 -7.98
CA ASN A 707 5.67 8.56 -8.47
C ASN A 707 5.89 7.55 -7.33
N HIS A 708 6.39 6.36 -7.66
CA HIS A 708 6.57 5.25 -6.71
C HIS A 708 7.67 5.48 -5.64
N ILE A 709 8.50 6.50 -5.78
CA ILE A 709 9.62 6.78 -4.86
C ILE A 709 9.71 8.25 -4.44
N GLY A 710 8.66 9.04 -4.64
CA GLY A 710 8.60 10.42 -4.17
C GLY A 710 8.10 11.43 -5.20
N VAL A 711 8.49 12.68 -5.04
CA VAL A 711 8.07 13.82 -5.85
C VAL A 711 9.23 14.33 -6.70
N TYR A 712 8.93 14.69 -7.95
CA TYR A 712 9.88 15.31 -8.89
C TYR A 712 9.30 16.59 -9.48
N ALA A 713 10.16 17.55 -9.76
CA ALA A 713 9.80 18.83 -10.37
C ALA A 713 10.66 19.11 -11.61
N SER A 714 10.02 19.70 -12.62
CA SER A 714 10.66 20.21 -13.84
C SER A 714 10.34 21.70 -14.02
N VAL A 715 11.26 22.48 -14.61
CA VAL A 715 11.02 23.87 -15.06
C VAL A 715 11.19 24.08 -16.55
N ASP A 716 11.59 23.06 -17.27
CA ASP A 716 11.90 23.07 -18.69
C ASP A 716 10.90 22.22 -19.51
N ALA A 717 9.65 22.19 -19.02
CA ALA A 717 8.54 21.49 -19.63
C ALA A 717 8.73 19.97 -19.76
N GLY A 718 9.46 19.38 -18.81
CA GLY A 718 9.68 17.95 -18.72
C GLY A 718 10.93 17.43 -19.46
N ASN A 719 11.83 18.32 -19.92
CA ASN A 719 13.11 17.88 -20.49
C ASN A 719 14.06 17.34 -19.41
N SER A 720 14.02 17.94 -18.21
CA SER A 720 14.75 17.42 -17.03
C SER A 720 13.91 17.50 -15.77
N TRP A 721 14.19 16.61 -14.82
CA TRP A 721 13.46 16.47 -13.57
C TRP A 721 14.41 16.35 -12.39
N LEU A 722 14.08 17.02 -11.29
CA LEU A 722 14.81 16.94 -10.03
C LEU A 722 13.89 16.37 -8.94
N ARG A 723 14.41 15.45 -8.15
CA ARG A 723 13.71 14.98 -6.95
C ARG A 723 13.54 16.12 -5.95
N VAL A 724 12.41 16.23 -5.29
CA VAL A 724 12.12 17.30 -4.34
C VAL A 724 12.35 16.83 -2.90
N GLY A 725 13.24 17.52 -2.18
CA GLY A 725 13.48 17.35 -0.75
C GLY A 725 14.43 16.22 -0.36
N ASP A 726 15.16 16.47 0.73
CA ASP A 726 16.22 15.59 1.23
C ASP A 726 15.68 14.46 2.12
N ASN A 727 14.54 14.67 2.78
CA ASN A 727 14.02 13.81 3.84
C ASN A 727 12.75 13.03 3.49
N MET A 728 12.21 13.15 2.27
CA MET A 728 11.10 12.30 1.85
C MET A 728 11.61 10.86 1.65
N PRO A 729 11.05 9.86 2.33
CA PRO A 729 11.40 8.47 2.11
C PRO A 729 11.11 8.02 0.68
N TYR A 730 11.60 6.83 0.29
CA TYR A 730 11.28 6.23 -1.00
C TYR A 730 9.91 5.56 -0.94
N ILE A 731 8.86 6.39 -1.07
CA ILE A 731 7.46 6.02 -0.85
C ILE A 731 6.59 6.50 -2.01
N GLU A 732 5.48 5.82 -2.23
CA GLU A 732 4.48 6.17 -3.24
C GLU A 732 3.82 7.51 -2.91
N VAL A 733 3.72 8.38 -3.93
CA VAL A 733 2.99 9.64 -3.86
C VAL A 733 1.85 9.57 -4.87
N PHE A 734 0.62 9.43 -4.37
CA PHE A 734 -0.55 9.20 -5.20
C PHE A 734 -1.26 10.46 -5.67
N ASP A 735 -1.07 11.56 -4.95
CA ASP A 735 -1.72 12.83 -5.26
C ASP A 735 -0.86 14.04 -4.88
N LEU A 736 -0.97 15.09 -5.67
CA LEU A 736 -0.26 16.35 -5.49
C LEU A 736 -1.24 17.51 -5.60
N GLU A 737 -1.10 18.49 -4.71
CA GLU A 737 -1.89 19.72 -4.73
C GLU A 737 -1.00 20.94 -4.43
N ILE A 738 -1.41 22.12 -4.87
CA ILE A 738 -0.74 23.37 -4.51
C ILE A 738 -1.64 24.17 -3.59
N ASN A 739 -1.15 24.45 -2.39
CA ASN A 739 -1.73 25.46 -1.53
C ASN A 739 -1.19 26.84 -1.97
N GLU A 740 -1.98 27.55 -2.78
CA GLU A 740 -1.57 28.85 -3.34
C GLU A 740 -1.42 29.93 -2.26
N SER A 741 -2.24 29.88 -1.19
CA SER A 741 -2.19 30.87 -0.11
C SER A 741 -0.91 30.76 0.73
N GLU A 742 -0.39 29.57 0.91
CA GLU A 742 0.84 29.32 1.66
C GLU A 742 2.07 29.17 0.77
N ASN A 743 1.86 29.16 -0.55
CA ASN A 743 2.91 28.91 -1.53
C ASN A 743 3.67 27.59 -1.24
N THR A 744 2.90 26.49 -1.00
CA THR A 744 3.44 25.17 -0.71
C THR A 744 2.94 24.11 -1.68
N LEU A 745 3.80 23.15 -1.98
CA LEU A 745 3.42 21.89 -2.64
C LEU A 745 3.02 20.88 -1.57
N ILE A 746 1.85 20.27 -1.73
CA ILE A 746 1.30 19.24 -0.85
C ILE A 746 1.42 17.90 -1.55
N ALA A 747 1.84 16.87 -0.82
CA ALA A 747 1.96 15.49 -1.30
C ALA A 747 1.17 14.53 -0.41
N GLY A 748 0.27 13.77 -1.00
CA GLY A 748 -0.39 12.62 -0.39
C GLY A 748 0.46 11.38 -0.55
N THR A 749 1.07 10.92 0.55
CA THR A 749 1.94 9.74 0.56
C THR A 749 1.21 8.50 1.02
N PHE A 750 1.60 7.34 0.51
CA PHE A 750 0.98 6.09 0.92
C PHE A 750 1.77 5.42 2.06
N GLY A 751 1.65 6.02 3.28
CA GLY A 751 2.28 5.51 4.50
C GLY A 751 3.14 6.52 5.27
N LYS A 752 3.15 7.81 4.86
CA LYS A 752 3.80 8.92 5.62
C LYS A 752 2.87 10.12 5.76
N SER A 753 1.57 9.86 5.70
CA SER A 753 0.53 10.91 5.82
C SER A 753 0.69 12.02 4.77
N ILE A 754 0.18 13.21 5.04
CA ILE A 754 0.31 14.38 4.18
C ILE A 754 1.61 15.10 4.49
N MET A 755 2.35 15.47 3.45
CA MET A 755 3.59 16.24 3.56
C MET A 755 3.51 17.51 2.73
N SER A 756 4.16 18.59 3.17
CA SER A 756 4.25 19.84 2.43
C SER A 756 5.70 20.30 2.22
N PHE A 757 5.94 21.02 1.12
CA PHE A 757 7.24 21.58 0.77
C PHE A 757 7.12 23.01 0.25
N PRO A 758 7.99 23.96 0.64
CA PRO A 758 7.91 25.36 0.18
C PRO A 758 8.17 25.49 -1.32
N LEU A 759 7.19 25.99 -2.08
CA LEU A 759 7.33 26.21 -3.54
C LEU A 759 8.44 27.21 -3.88
N GLU A 760 8.66 28.22 -3.04
CA GLU A 760 9.73 29.19 -3.26
C GLU A 760 11.11 28.54 -3.37
N THR A 761 11.38 27.53 -2.55
CA THR A 761 12.63 26.76 -2.60
C THR A 761 12.77 26.03 -3.93
N ILE A 762 11.69 25.39 -4.37
CA ILE A 762 11.64 24.70 -5.67
C ILE A 762 11.92 25.68 -6.80
N LEU A 763 11.16 26.77 -6.88
CA LEU A 763 11.26 27.74 -7.95
C LEU A 763 12.63 28.43 -8.02
N LYS A 764 13.22 28.77 -6.87
CA LYS A 764 14.58 29.35 -6.81
C LYS A 764 15.66 28.39 -7.28
N THR A 765 15.59 27.13 -6.88
CA THR A 765 16.58 26.11 -7.25
C THR A 765 16.51 25.80 -8.75
N LEU A 766 15.30 25.66 -9.26
CA LEU A 766 15.06 25.35 -10.66
C LEU A 766 15.53 26.49 -11.61
N VAL A 767 15.37 27.76 -11.24
CA VAL A 767 15.87 28.91 -12.04
C VAL A 767 17.38 28.89 -12.13
N LYS A 768 18.09 28.52 -11.05
CA LYS A 768 19.56 28.44 -11.05
C LYS A 768 20.10 27.31 -11.93
N THR A 769 19.36 26.24 -12.12
CA THR A 769 19.75 25.08 -12.94
C THR A 769 19.61 25.34 -14.43
N GLN A 770 18.71 26.21 -14.86
CA GLN A 770 18.55 26.59 -16.27
C GLN A 770 19.80 27.29 -16.85
N ASP A 771 20.56 28.00 -16.01
CA ASP A 771 21.72 28.77 -16.45
C ASP A 771 23.01 27.94 -16.62
N ASN A 772 23.04 26.64 -16.23
CA ASN A 772 24.31 25.92 -16.04
C ASN A 772 24.37 24.46 -16.51
N ILE A 773 23.44 23.95 -17.30
CA ILE A 773 23.53 22.56 -17.79
C ILE A 773 24.14 22.51 -19.19
N PRO A 774 25.42 22.14 -19.36
CA PRO A 774 25.99 21.90 -20.69
C PRO A 774 25.36 20.62 -21.27
N ALA A 775 24.84 20.70 -22.48
CA ALA A 775 24.34 19.54 -23.19
C ALA A 775 25.45 18.50 -23.36
N LEU A 776 25.20 17.26 -22.86
CA LEU A 776 26.10 16.16 -23.07
C LEU A 776 25.83 15.57 -24.45
N SER A 777 26.82 15.42 -25.27
CA SER A 777 26.76 14.68 -26.53
C SER A 777 27.58 13.41 -26.43
N ILE A 778 26.94 12.26 -26.69
CA ILE A 778 27.63 10.99 -26.88
C ILE A 778 27.72 10.65 -28.38
N SER A 779 28.76 9.95 -28.78
CA SER A 779 28.82 9.34 -30.13
C SER A 779 28.50 7.86 -30.04
N ILE A 780 27.67 7.38 -30.97
CA ILE A 780 27.27 5.98 -31.08
C ILE A 780 27.80 5.44 -32.40
N LYS A 781 28.64 4.39 -32.35
CA LYS A 781 29.23 3.78 -33.56
C LYS A 781 29.23 2.27 -33.43
N PRO A 782 29.01 1.53 -34.57
CA PRO A 782 28.49 2.07 -35.81
C PRO A 782 27.01 2.46 -35.72
N ASN A 783 26.56 3.36 -36.60
CA ASN A 783 25.15 3.71 -36.75
C ASN A 783 24.93 3.93 -38.29
N PRO A 784 24.21 3.04 -38.95
CA PRO A 784 23.52 1.86 -38.48
C PRO A 784 24.42 0.73 -37.93
N ALA A 785 23.84 -0.09 -37.04
CA ALA A 785 24.56 -1.17 -36.36
C ALA A 785 23.88 -2.53 -36.54
N SER A 786 24.69 -3.63 -36.65
CA SER A 786 24.17 -4.98 -36.77
C SER A 786 24.18 -5.77 -35.44
N ASN A 787 25.30 -5.87 -34.76
CA ASN A 787 25.46 -6.73 -33.60
C ASN A 787 25.93 -6.00 -32.35
N LYS A 788 26.63 -4.91 -32.49
CA LYS A 788 27.20 -4.15 -31.37
C LYS A 788 27.12 -2.66 -31.63
N ILE A 789 26.95 -1.86 -30.59
CA ILE A 789 27.18 -0.44 -30.59
C ILE A 789 28.23 -0.08 -29.56
N THR A 790 29.02 0.92 -29.83
CA THR A 790 29.98 1.49 -28.90
C THR A 790 29.55 2.94 -28.62
N ILE A 791 29.37 3.24 -27.37
CA ILE A 791 29.03 4.56 -26.85
C ILE A 791 30.30 5.20 -26.33
N SER A 792 30.73 6.26 -26.98
CA SER A 792 31.94 7.01 -26.64
C SER A 792 31.58 8.43 -26.24
N ASN A 793 32.28 8.94 -25.24
CA ASN A 793 32.21 10.35 -24.86
C ASN A 793 33.59 10.83 -24.41
N THR A 794 34.05 11.93 -24.99
CA THR A 794 35.34 12.54 -24.69
C THR A 794 35.35 13.44 -23.46
N ASN A 795 34.20 13.78 -22.90
CA ASN A 795 34.07 14.78 -21.84
C ASN A 795 33.45 14.24 -20.54
N LEU A 796 33.49 12.94 -20.32
CA LEU A 796 32.92 12.30 -19.11
C LEU A 796 33.81 12.57 -17.89
N LEU A 797 33.21 13.21 -16.91
CA LEU A 797 33.79 13.37 -15.56
C LEU A 797 33.11 12.45 -14.52
N THR A 798 32.04 11.73 -14.89
CA THR A 798 31.22 10.99 -13.93
C THR A 798 30.55 9.78 -14.59
N ALA A 799 30.08 8.81 -13.79
CA ALA A 799 29.28 7.66 -14.23
C ALA A 799 27.99 8.09 -14.94
N LEU A 800 27.66 7.42 -16.03
CA LEU A 800 26.41 7.60 -16.77
C LEU A 800 25.51 6.37 -16.61
N GLN A 801 24.28 6.58 -16.21
CA GLN A 801 23.22 5.63 -16.44
C GLN A 801 22.75 5.73 -17.90
N ILE A 802 22.69 4.60 -18.58
CA ILE A 802 22.30 4.53 -19.99
C ILE A 802 21.12 3.57 -20.11
N GLN A 803 20.09 4.01 -20.81
CA GLN A 803 18.94 3.21 -21.13
C GLN A 803 18.72 3.22 -22.64
N ILE A 804 18.37 2.06 -23.20
CA ILE A 804 18.01 1.92 -24.61
C ILE A 804 16.55 1.48 -24.69
N CYS A 805 15.74 2.24 -25.44
CA CYS A 805 14.36 1.94 -25.69
C CYS A 805 14.10 1.67 -27.18
N ASN A 806 13.16 0.79 -27.49
CA ASN A 806 12.67 0.59 -28.85
C ASN A 806 11.72 1.71 -29.29
N GLN A 807 11.18 1.66 -30.51
CA GLN A 807 10.24 2.66 -31.05
C GLN A 807 8.93 2.79 -30.26
N LEU A 808 8.57 1.78 -29.46
CA LEU A 808 7.39 1.77 -28.61
C LEU A 808 7.67 2.34 -27.20
N GLY A 809 8.92 2.80 -26.94
CA GLY A 809 9.35 3.32 -25.64
C GLY A 809 9.66 2.22 -24.62
N GLN A 810 9.64 0.93 -25.02
CA GLN A 810 9.97 -0.17 -24.14
C GLN A 810 11.48 -0.24 -23.94
N SER A 811 11.92 -0.30 -22.67
CA SER A 811 13.33 -0.47 -22.33
C SER A 811 13.81 -1.87 -22.73
N VAL A 812 14.83 -1.92 -23.55
CA VAL A 812 15.44 -3.17 -24.03
C VAL A 812 16.84 -3.40 -23.46
N TRP A 813 17.43 -2.38 -22.86
CA TRP A 813 18.72 -2.47 -22.18
C TRP A 813 18.91 -1.31 -21.21
N VAL A 814 19.47 -1.58 -20.02
CA VAL A 814 19.87 -0.58 -19.03
C VAL A 814 21.24 -0.95 -18.48
N GLY A 815 22.09 0.02 -18.28
CA GLY A 815 23.40 -0.17 -17.69
C GLY A 815 24.06 1.12 -17.22
N ILE A 816 25.15 0.97 -16.46
CA ILE A 816 25.94 2.08 -15.94
C ILE A 816 27.31 2.04 -16.60
N LYS A 817 27.74 3.18 -17.12
CA LYS A 817 29.11 3.41 -17.56
C LYS A 817 29.87 4.13 -16.46
N SER A 818 30.79 3.43 -15.81
CA SER A 818 31.46 3.90 -14.58
C SER A 818 32.86 4.49 -14.84
N ASP A 819 33.38 4.37 -16.03
CA ASP A 819 34.76 4.76 -16.38
C ASP A 819 34.85 5.66 -17.62
N LEU A 820 36.05 6.17 -17.86
CA LEU A 820 36.37 7.04 -19.02
C LEU A 820 36.47 6.27 -20.36
N GLY A 821 36.37 4.96 -20.35
CA GLY A 821 36.49 4.14 -21.56
C GLY A 821 35.22 4.11 -22.40
N ASP A 822 35.27 3.51 -23.57
CA ASP A 822 34.12 3.26 -24.43
C ASP A 822 33.24 2.13 -23.86
N LEU A 823 31.93 2.31 -23.86
CA LEU A 823 30.99 1.26 -23.51
C LEU A 823 30.50 0.53 -24.77
N THR A 824 30.83 -0.73 -24.90
CA THR A 824 30.32 -1.56 -26.00
C THR A 824 29.13 -2.41 -25.50
N ILE A 825 28.00 -2.29 -26.20
CA ILE A 825 26.77 -3.00 -25.91
C ILE A 825 26.47 -3.99 -27.03
N ASP A 826 26.23 -5.25 -26.69
CA ASP A 826 25.74 -6.26 -27.61
C ASP A 826 24.25 -6.05 -27.86
N ILE A 827 23.89 -5.81 -29.12
CA ILE A 827 22.53 -5.61 -29.61
C ILE A 827 22.08 -6.72 -30.54
N SER A 828 22.77 -7.86 -30.58
CA SER A 828 22.45 -8.97 -31.48
C SER A 828 21.02 -9.50 -31.27
N SER A 829 20.52 -9.48 -30.06
CA SER A 829 19.14 -9.85 -29.68
C SER A 829 18.07 -8.82 -30.02
N PHE A 830 18.45 -7.59 -30.42
CA PHE A 830 17.49 -6.55 -30.73
C PHE A 830 16.88 -6.78 -32.12
N THR A 831 15.59 -6.53 -32.26
CA THR A 831 14.89 -6.55 -33.54
C THR A 831 15.35 -5.38 -34.42
N LYS A 832 15.24 -5.53 -35.76
CA LYS A 832 15.53 -4.42 -36.69
C LYS A 832 14.61 -3.23 -36.42
N GLY A 833 15.18 -2.03 -36.37
CA GLY A 833 14.41 -0.81 -36.10
C GLY A 833 15.25 0.35 -35.55
N ILE A 834 14.58 1.45 -35.19
CA ILE A 834 15.20 2.60 -34.56
C ILE A 834 15.15 2.41 -33.04
N TYR A 835 16.25 2.73 -32.39
CA TYR A 835 16.38 2.68 -30.93
C TYR A 835 16.80 4.05 -30.41
N PHE A 836 16.23 4.43 -29.28
CA PHE A 836 16.52 5.66 -28.57
C PHE A 836 17.37 5.34 -27.35
N ILE A 837 18.44 6.08 -27.16
CA ILE A 837 19.31 5.98 -26.01
C ILE A 837 19.10 7.25 -25.18
N SER A 838 18.65 7.10 -23.97
CA SER A 838 18.70 8.14 -22.94
C SER A 838 19.90 7.89 -22.03
N TYR A 839 20.60 8.94 -21.65
CA TYR A 839 21.72 8.84 -20.75
C TYR A 839 21.70 9.98 -19.75
N ARG A 840 22.00 9.61 -18.53
CA ARG A 840 21.93 10.51 -17.37
C ARG A 840 23.18 10.37 -16.53
N GLY A 841 23.85 11.49 -16.24
CA GLY A 841 24.93 11.61 -15.29
C GLY A 841 24.63 12.71 -14.28
N ASN A 842 25.50 12.93 -13.32
CA ASN A 842 25.27 13.85 -12.20
C ASN A 842 25.01 15.33 -12.57
N LYS A 843 25.39 15.77 -13.77
CA LYS A 843 25.18 17.15 -14.26
C LYS A 843 24.73 17.21 -15.71
N GLN A 844 24.49 16.09 -16.34
CA GLN A 844 24.33 16.03 -17.78
C GLN A 844 23.29 14.97 -18.10
N VAL A 845 22.33 15.37 -18.92
CA VAL A 845 21.36 14.48 -19.53
C VAL A 845 21.42 14.63 -21.04
N GLY A 846 21.08 13.62 -21.75
CA GLY A 846 20.98 13.69 -23.18
C GLY A 846 20.29 12.48 -23.76
N SER A 847 19.96 12.61 -25.02
CA SER A 847 19.41 11.51 -25.79
C SER A 847 20.10 11.41 -27.14
N SER A 848 20.15 10.21 -27.66
CA SER A 848 20.67 9.92 -29.00
C SER A 848 19.88 8.77 -29.59
N SER A 849 20.14 8.41 -30.85
CA SER A 849 19.48 7.28 -31.49
C SER A 849 20.42 6.51 -32.40
N PHE A 850 20.09 5.23 -32.60
CA PHE A 850 20.77 4.42 -33.63
C PHE A 850 19.76 3.53 -34.35
N VAL A 851 20.18 3.04 -35.52
CA VAL A 851 19.40 2.13 -36.35
C VAL A 851 20.01 0.73 -36.26
N LYS A 852 19.24 -0.27 -35.86
CA LYS A 852 19.55 -1.69 -35.89
C LYS A 852 19.15 -2.26 -37.25
N ILE A 853 20.09 -2.83 -37.98
CA ILE A 853 19.92 -3.44 -39.32
C ILE A 853 20.02 -4.94 -39.32
#